data_5db805b185e81cd8cb6442f02ff26b21
#
_entry.id   5db805b185e81cd8cb6442f02ff26b21
#
_cell.length_a   1.000
_cell.length_b   1.000
_cell.length_c   1.000
_cell.angle_alpha   90.00
_cell.angle_beta   90.00
_cell.angle_gamma   90.00
#
_symmetry.space_group_name_H-M   'P 1'
#
loop_
_entity.id
_entity.type
_entity.pdbx_description
1 polymer ?
#
loop_
_entity_poly.entity_id
_entity_poly.type
_entity_poly.pdbx_seq_one_letter_code
_entity_poly.pdbx_strand_id
1 'polypeptide(L)'
;MTRRRKMRRIDWLIGLAMLVGMFSCSVTKNLPDDEILYTGIEKVVVQEMDSTQAGEAALEEIRAALDYPPNNALLGSSTVRLPLPFGLWIYNALVHKEGKVGKWLFETFAAKPVLMTNANPEVRVRVAQNLLKENGYFRGDASYELVPNAKDPKQAKVRYNITMRNPYTIDSIQYPRRRQRRDSVIRTEVWKTLIHKGDNFNVVQLEAERQRIYANMRNNGFYYYRPEYMTYKADTFKVPGKVWLRAVPSETLPLAALRSWKIGNITVALNEYDQTPLTDTLYYNGIEVLYHNKLKVRPAVLHRKIPFRRGDRYSSTKEELAQTNLARLGIFKYSEMQFTPRDTSRRCDTLDLRVNSAFDLPLDGELEFNVTTKSNDQTGPGAIFSVKRKNVFGGGETFGVQLKGSYEWQSGKRRVAGKSALMNSWEFGISSTLTLPQLLFPGYLKRNLHYPSSTTFRIDADQMNRAKFFKLLSFGGSATLDFQSSETSHHSVTPFRLTYNKLQHTTATFDSIADANKALYLSLKDQFIPAISYSYTYDDTPVKSKNHHVWWQTSVTQSGNIISLFYAMAGKKLGDENKKFLGNVFSQFTKVSSEIRYNRMLSKGHHLVGRLSAGVIYGYGNAENHTTPYSEQFYIGGANSLRAFTIRSVGPGRFRPDPDNRYGYIDQTGDLKFEANLEYRFPIFGSLYGATFLDAGNIWLINNDPQRHGGQMKWGRFFKDLALGTGLGIRYDLDFIVLRVDCGIGLHIPYETGKKGYYNIPQFKDALGIHLAIGYPF
;
A
#
# COMPACT_ATOMS: atom_id res chain seq x y z
N MET A 1 18.48 49.47 13.26
CA MET A 1 17.44 49.10 12.23
C MET A 1 16.54 47.94 12.61
N THR A 2 16.82 47.11 13.61
CA THR A 2 16.09 45.90 13.97
C THR A 2 14.86 46.16 14.86
N ARG A 3 14.79 47.30 15.62
CA ARG A 3 13.64 47.60 16.48
C ARG A 3 12.40 48.11 15.72
N ARG A 4 12.58 48.82 14.62
CA ARG A 4 11.47 49.33 13.76
C ARG A 4 10.76 48.23 12.96
N ARG A 5 11.43 47.12 12.62
CA ARG A 5 10.77 45.98 11.94
C ARG A 5 9.92 45.09 12.83
N LYS A 6 10.24 44.99 14.15
CA LYS A 6 9.41 44.30 15.15
C LYS A 6 8.13 45.06 15.46
N MET A 7 8.19 46.39 15.59
CA MET A 7 7.00 47.23 15.83
C MET A 7 6.01 47.12 14.63
N ARG A 8 6.45 47.21 13.39
CA ARG A 8 5.55 47.07 12.25
C ARG A 8 4.84 45.71 12.15
N ARG A 9 5.45 44.62 12.63
CA ARG A 9 4.78 43.30 12.68
C ARG A 9 3.75 43.20 13.78
N ILE A 10 3.96 43.87 14.91
CA ILE A 10 3.01 43.94 16.02
C ILE A 10 1.82 44.82 15.64
N ASP A 11 2.07 45.95 14.94
CA ASP A 11 1.01 46.83 14.42
C ASP A 11 0.14 46.14 13.37
N TRP A 12 0.74 45.27 12.53
CA TRP A 12 0.02 44.41 11.58
C TRP A 12 -0.83 43.35 12.29
N LEU A 13 -0.31 42.71 13.33
CA LEU A 13 -1.03 41.75 14.16
C LEU A 13 -2.16 42.39 14.98
N ILE A 14 -1.94 43.60 15.51
CA ILE A 14 -2.96 44.41 16.20
C ILE A 14 -4.00 44.91 15.18
N GLY A 15 -3.60 45.35 14.00
CA GLY A 15 -4.48 45.69 12.89
C GLY A 15 -5.35 44.52 12.42
N LEU A 16 -4.75 43.35 12.31
CA LEU A 16 -5.47 42.09 11.96
C LEU A 16 -6.41 41.67 13.09
N ALA A 17 -6.01 41.80 14.37
CA ALA A 17 -6.83 41.53 15.54
C ALA A 17 -8.00 42.53 15.70
N MET A 18 -7.78 43.81 15.39
CA MET A 18 -8.85 44.83 15.32
C MET A 18 -9.80 44.61 14.14
N LEU A 19 -9.29 44.18 12.99
CA LEU A 19 -10.13 43.78 11.85
C LEU A 19 -11.01 42.56 12.20
N VAL A 20 -10.46 41.58 12.90
CA VAL A 20 -11.20 40.41 13.41
C VAL A 20 -12.22 40.79 14.48
N GLY A 21 -11.91 41.79 15.30
CA GLY A 21 -12.81 42.31 16.39
C GLY A 21 -14.02 43.09 15.82
N MET A 22 -13.93 43.67 14.64
CA MET A 22 -15.05 44.41 14.00
C MET A 22 -16.06 43.51 13.27
N PHE A 23 -15.80 42.22 13.13
CA PHE A 23 -16.73 41.24 12.55
C PHE A 23 -17.51 40.46 13.62
N SER A 24 -17.97 41.08 14.67
CA SER A 24 -18.96 40.52 15.61
C SER A 24 -20.36 40.52 14.92
N CYS A 25 -20.45 40.02 13.73
CA CYS A 25 -21.75 39.77 13.08
C CYS A 25 -22.33 38.49 13.66
N SER A 26 -23.56 38.51 14.12
CA SER A 26 -24.34 37.32 14.47
C SER A 26 -24.25 36.32 13.33
N VAL A 27 -23.85 35.09 13.62
CA VAL A 27 -23.74 34.00 12.62
C VAL A 27 -25.12 33.59 12.04
N THR A 28 -26.19 34.05 12.68
CA THR A 28 -27.60 33.74 12.37
C THR A 28 -28.33 34.89 11.68
N LYS A 29 -27.64 35.99 11.31
CA LYS A 29 -28.25 37.22 10.79
C LYS A 29 -29.06 37.03 9.50
N ASN A 30 -28.56 36.16 8.58
CA ASN A 30 -29.16 35.93 7.29
C ASN A 30 -29.73 34.51 7.14
N LEU A 31 -30.23 33.93 8.24
CA LEU A 31 -30.98 32.70 8.20
C LEU A 31 -32.42 32.96 7.80
N PRO A 32 -33.08 32.04 7.04
CA PRO A 32 -34.53 32.07 6.85
C PRO A 32 -35.28 32.12 8.18
N ASP A 33 -36.45 32.74 8.24
CA ASP A 33 -37.13 33.02 9.49
C ASP A 33 -37.52 31.79 10.31
N ASP A 34 -37.85 30.70 9.65
CA ASP A 34 -38.24 29.43 10.31
C ASP A 34 -37.10 28.40 10.43
N GLU A 35 -35.86 28.79 10.13
CA GLU A 35 -34.72 27.84 10.11
C GLU A 35 -33.78 28.02 11.30
N ILE A 36 -33.29 26.89 11.76
CA ILE A 36 -32.31 26.79 12.86
C ILE A 36 -30.95 26.41 12.31
N LEU A 37 -29.90 27.14 12.68
CA LEU A 37 -28.51 26.80 12.37
C LEU A 37 -28.11 25.55 13.13
N TYR A 38 -27.77 24.50 12.41
CA TYR A 38 -27.22 23.28 13.00
C TYR A 38 -25.77 23.51 13.46
N THR A 39 -25.49 23.29 14.72
CA THR A 39 -24.18 23.53 15.32
C THR A 39 -23.47 22.25 15.76
N GLY A 40 -23.93 21.08 15.29
CA GLY A 40 -23.31 19.79 15.53
C GLY A 40 -24.07 18.91 16.52
N ILE A 41 -23.49 17.77 16.79
CA ILE A 41 -24.01 16.82 17.78
C ILE A 41 -23.54 17.26 19.17
N GLU A 42 -24.45 17.32 20.13
CA GLU A 42 -24.09 17.56 21.52
C GLU A 42 -23.51 16.30 22.15
N LYS A 43 -24.28 15.20 22.08
CA LYS A 43 -23.92 13.91 22.65
C LYS A 43 -24.78 12.81 22.01
N VAL A 44 -24.21 11.62 21.87
CA VAL A 44 -24.93 10.39 21.61
C VAL A 44 -25.00 9.61 22.91
N VAL A 45 -26.18 9.54 23.51
CA VAL A 45 -26.44 8.81 24.75
C VAL A 45 -26.87 7.39 24.40
N VAL A 46 -26.16 6.40 24.92
CA VAL A 46 -26.46 4.98 24.68
C VAL A 46 -26.94 4.35 25.98
N GLN A 47 -28.10 3.75 25.95
CA GLN A 47 -28.70 3.00 27.06
C GLN A 47 -28.74 1.51 26.70
N GLU A 48 -28.63 0.65 27.72
CA GLU A 48 -28.63 -0.80 27.56
C GLU A 48 -27.68 -1.29 26.46
N MET A 49 -26.42 -0.79 26.52
CA MET A 49 -25.40 -1.07 25.52
C MET A 49 -25.00 -2.55 25.54
N ASP A 50 -24.95 -3.18 24.36
CA ASP A 50 -24.32 -4.47 24.17
C ASP A 50 -22.81 -4.30 24.06
N SER A 51 -22.07 -4.74 25.08
CA SER A 51 -20.60 -4.63 25.17
C SER A 51 -19.86 -5.73 24.39
N THR A 52 -20.56 -6.53 23.60
CA THR A 52 -19.90 -7.48 22.69
C THR A 52 -19.27 -6.77 21.50
N GLN A 53 -18.28 -7.39 20.88
CA GLN A 53 -17.65 -6.86 19.65
C GLN A 53 -18.69 -6.59 18.54
N ALA A 54 -19.73 -7.42 18.44
CA ALA A 54 -20.82 -7.22 17.48
C ALA A 54 -21.67 -5.99 17.86
N GLY A 55 -21.96 -5.82 19.15
CA GLY A 55 -22.69 -4.66 19.67
C GLY A 55 -21.95 -3.35 19.47
N GLU A 56 -20.65 -3.35 19.72
CA GLU A 56 -19.79 -2.17 19.47
C GLU A 56 -19.76 -1.82 17.97
N ALA A 57 -19.63 -2.82 17.08
CA ALA A 57 -19.64 -2.59 15.64
C ALA A 57 -20.99 -2.01 15.15
N ALA A 58 -22.11 -2.55 15.62
CA ALA A 58 -23.43 -2.03 15.31
C ALA A 58 -23.64 -0.60 15.81
N LEU A 59 -23.17 -0.30 17.02
CA LEU A 59 -23.25 1.05 17.58
C LEU A 59 -22.42 2.06 16.79
N GLU A 60 -21.26 1.67 16.30
CA GLU A 60 -20.43 2.54 15.46
C GLU A 60 -21.08 2.82 14.11
N GLU A 61 -21.70 1.81 13.47
CA GLU A 61 -22.45 2.00 12.23
C GLU A 61 -23.62 2.97 12.44
N ILE A 62 -24.34 2.84 13.56
CA ILE A 62 -25.41 3.77 13.95
C ILE A 62 -24.86 5.17 14.19
N ARG A 63 -23.74 5.32 14.90
CA ARG A 63 -23.11 6.63 15.11
C ARG A 63 -22.69 7.28 13.79
N ALA A 64 -22.13 6.52 12.86
CA ALA A 64 -21.76 7.01 11.54
C ALA A 64 -22.98 7.50 10.74
N ALA A 65 -24.13 6.81 10.85
CA ALA A 65 -25.39 7.24 10.22
C ALA A 65 -25.98 8.51 10.83
N LEU A 66 -25.77 8.73 12.14
CA LEU A 66 -26.18 9.95 12.84
C LEU A 66 -25.26 11.14 12.58
N ASP A 67 -24.04 10.88 12.12
CA ASP A 67 -23.01 11.90 11.95
C ASP A 67 -23.32 12.86 10.80
N TYR A 68 -23.17 14.18 11.07
CA TYR A 68 -23.28 15.23 10.08
C TYR A 68 -22.40 16.42 10.49
N PRO A 69 -21.47 16.85 9.65
CA PRO A 69 -20.55 17.92 10.01
C PRO A 69 -21.27 19.28 9.98
N PRO A 70 -21.18 20.09 11.06
CA PRO A 70 -21.67 21.45 11.07
C PRO A 70 -20.71 22.41 10.35
N ASN A 71 -21.12 23.66 10.19
CA ASN A 71 -20.18 24.70 9.78
C ASN A 71 -18.98 24.76 10.73
N ASN A 72 -17.80 25.00 10.18
CA ASN A 72 -16.50 25.03 10.90
C ASN A 72 -16.11 23.70 11.58
N ALA A 73 -16.67 22.60 11.13
CA ALA A 73 -16.22 21.28 11.54
C ALA A 73 -14.69 21.16 11.36
N LEU A 74 -13.97 20.83 12.41
CA LEU A 74 -12.55 20.60 12.33
C LEU A 74 -12.33 19.24 11.63
N LEU A 75 -11.77 19.26 10.42
CA LEU A 75 -11.53 18.07 9.59
C LEU A 75 -12.75 17.15 9.43
N GLY A 76 -13.94 17.76 9.29
CA GLY A 76 -15.19 17.01 9.08
C GLY A 76 -15.85 16.47 10.35
N SER A 77 -15.35 16.78 11.54
CA SER A 77 -15.93 16.29 12.80
C SER A 77 -17.30 16.92 13.09
N SER A 78 -18.29 16.11 13.43
CA SER A 78 -19.61 16.59 13.85
C SER A 78 -19.65 17.16 15.27
N THR A 79 -18.63 16.84 16.09
CA THR A 79 -18.56 17.23 17.51
C THR A 79 -17.56 18.34 17.78
N VAL A 80 -16.48 18.44 17.00
CA VAL A 80 -15.39 19.41 17.19
C VAL A 80 -15.44 20.48 16.10
N ARG A 81 -15.46 21.75 16.55
CA ARG A 81 -15.54 22.93 15.67
C ARG A 81 -14.37 23.87 15.90
N LEU A 82 -13.92 24.53 14.85
CA LEU A 82 -13.01 25.66 14.99
C LEU A 82 -13.70 26.82 15.74
N PRO A 83 -13.01 27.53 16.64
CA PRO A 83 -13.62 28.57 17.48
C PRO A 83 -14.12 29.79 16.68
N LEU A 84 -13.55 30.03 15.49
CA LEU A 84 -13.87 31.21 14.68
C LEU A 84 -14.57 30.78 13.38
N PRO A 85 -15.86 31.16 13.19
CA PRO A 85 -16.67 30.76 12.02
C PRO A 85 -16.45 31.67 10.80
N PHE A 86 -15.20 31.76 10.31
CA PHE A 86 -14.82 32.65 9.22
C PHE A 86 -15.73 32.51 7.98
N GLY A 87 -16.02 31.28 7.56
CA GLY A 87 -16.86 31.04 6.37
C GLY A 87 -18.27 31.59 6.51
N LEU A 88 -18.89 31.45 7.69
CA LEU A 88 -20.21 32.02 8.00
C LEU A 88 -20.18 33.55 8.13
N TRP A 89 -19.10 34.11 8.69
CA TRP A 89 -18.97 35.57 8.74
C TRP A 89 -18.86 36.18 7.35
N ILE A 90 -18.06 35.58 6.48
CA ILE A 90 -17.93 36.00 5.09
C ILE A 90 -19.26 35.84 4.36
N TYR A 91 -19.97 34.73 4.56
CA TYR A 91 -21.32 34.53 4.02
C TYR A 91 -22.26 35.68 4.43
N ASN A 92 -22.38 35.93 5.74
CA ASN A 92 -23.29 36.97 6.25
C ASN A 92 -22.90 38.40 5.86
N ALA A 93 -21.60 38.66 5.63
CA ALA A 93 -21.10 39.97 5.22
C ALA A 93 -21.30 40.26 3.73
N LEU A 94 -21.30 39.23 2.88
CA LEU A 94 -21.21 39.37 1.43
C LEU A 94 -22.41 38.83 0.66
N VAL A 95 -23.33 38.11 1.29
CA VAL A 95 -24.48 37.45 0.59
C VAL A 95 -25.37 38.43 -0.18
N HIS A 96 -25.43 39.70 0.21
CA HIS A 96 -26.22 40.76 -0.43
C HIS A 96 -25.35 41.82 -1.15
N LYS A 97 -24.03 41.58 -1.35
CA LYS A 97 -23.15 42.56 -1.98
C LYS A 97 -22.87 42.20 -3.44
N GLU A 98 -23.26 43.12 -4.34
CA GLU A 98 -22.99 43.02 -5.77
C GLU A 98 -21.69 43.74 -6.15
N GLY A 99 -20.60 43.02 -6.30
CA GLY A 99 -19.32 43.57 -6.75
C GLY A 99 -18.36 42.46 -7.12
N LYS A 100 -17.57 42.67 -8.18
CA LYS A 100 -16.63 41.62 -8.71
C LYS A 100 -15.70 41.03 -7.63
N VAL A 101 -15.13 41.86 -6.75
CA VAL A 101 -14.25 41.45 -5.67
C VAL A 101 -15.06 40.77 -4.55
N GLY A 102 -16.23 41.31 -4.18
CA GLY A 102 -17.14 40.73 -3.20
C GLY A 102 -17.62 39.34 -3.63
N LYS A 103 -17.99 39.21 -4.91
CA LYS A 103 -18.43 37.93 -5.48
C LYS A 103 -17.32 36.88 -5.47
N TRP A 104 -16.10 37.25 -5.86
CA TRP A 104 -14.94 36.36 -5.79
C TRP A 104 -14.62 35.89 -4.37
N LEU A 105 -14.63 36.81 -3.38
CA LEU A 105 -14.44 36.48 -1.97
C LEU A 105 -15.54 35.56 -1.44
N PHE A 106 -16.80 35.83 -1.84
CA PHE A 106 -17.92 34.98 -1.49
C PHE A 106 -17.80 33.58 -2.06
N GLU A 107 -17.51 33.45 -3.34
CA GLU A 107 -17.36 32.14 -4.01
C GLU A 107 -16.16 31.33 -3.48
N THR A 108 -15.09 32.02 -3.03
CA THR A 108 -13.85 31.37 -2.59
C THR A 108 -13.88 30.98 -1.12
N PHE A 109 -14.46 31.82 -0.23
CA PHE A 109 -14.30 31.69 1.21
C PHE A 109 -15.62 31.63 2.01
N ALA A 110 -16.76 31.95 1.42
CA ALA A 110 -18.02 31.88 2.14
C ALA A 110 -18.50 30.43 2.30
N ALA A 111 -18.93 30.08 3.50
CA ALA A 111 -19.60 28.82 3.79
C ALA A 111 -21.10 29.07 3.99
N LYS A 112 -21.93 28.42 3.19
CA LYS A 112 -23.39 28.45 3.39
C LYS A 112 -23.75 27.91 4.78
N PRO A 113 -24.74 28.47 5.48
CA PRO A 113 -25.18 27.95 6.77
C PRO A 113 -25.74 26.54 6.61
N VAL A 114 -25.30 25.63 7.46
CA VAL A 114 -25.85 24.28 7.57
C VAL A 114 -27.08 24.37 8.46
N LEU A 115 -28.26 24.19 7.85
CA LEU A 115 -29.53 24.28 8.53
C LEU A 115 -29.91 22.97 9.21
N MET A 116 -30.81 23.00 10.18
CA MET A 116 -31.33 21.80 10.85
C MET A 116 -32.06 20.89 9.86
N THR A 117 -32.74 21.48 8.88
CA THR A 117 -33.37 20.76 7.75
C THR A 117 -32.36 20.02 6.89
N ASN A 118 -31.14 20.52 6.72
CA ASN A 118 -30.06 19.80 6.01
C ASN A 118 -29.53 18.63 6.84
N ALA A 119 -29.36 18.81 8.14
CA ALA A 119 -28.92 17.74 9.03
C ALA A 119 -29.97 16.64 9.19
N ASN A 120 -31.23 17.01 9.10
CA ASN A 120 -32.44 16.18 9.16
C ASN A 120 -32.37 15.07 10.22
N PRO A 121 -32.41 15.41 11.51
CA PRO A 121 -32.29 14.45 12.61
C PRO A 121 -33.34 13.34 12.59
N GLU A 122 -34.55 13.65 12.12
CA GLU A 122 -35.65 12.69 12.03
C GLU A 122 -35.33 11.53 11.08
N VAL A 123 -34.86 11.84 9.88
CA VAL A 123 -34.45 10.83 8.89
C VAL A 123 -33.28 9.99 9.45
N ARG A 124 -32.32 10.63 10.12
CA ARG A 124 -31.17 9.94 10.71
C ARG A 124 -31.58 8.97 11.81
N VAL A 125 -32.52 9.39 12.66
CA VAL A 125 -33.09 8.50 13.68
C VAL A 125 -33.81 7.32 13.06
N ARG A 126 -34.59 7.51 11.98
CA ARG A 126 -35.23 6.41 11.25
C ARG A 126 -34.20 5.44 10.66
N VAL A 127 -33.08 5.96 10.12
CA VAL A 127 -31.95 5.13 9.65
C VAL A 127 -31.36 4.35 10.81
N ALA A 128 -31.10 5.00 11.95
CA ALA A 128 -30.57 4.35 13.15
C ALA A 128 -31.50 3.24 13.68
N GLN A 129 -32.82 3.46 13.69
CA GLN A 129 -33.80 2.45 14.06
C GLN A 129 -33.80 1.25 13.10
N ASN A 130 -33.62 1.49 11.81
CA ASN A 130 -33.49 0.40 10.82
C ASN A 130 -32.19 -0.38 11.04
N LEU A 131 -31.06 0.31 11.25
CA LEU A 131 -29.76 -0.32 11.54
C LEU A 131 -29.82 -1.17 12.83
N LEU A 132 -30.53 -0.71 13.87
CA LEU A 132 -30.76 -1.53 15.06
C LEU A 132 -31.47 -2.85 14.70
N LYS A 133 -32.54 -2.80 13.89
CA LYS A 133 -33.27 -4.00 13.46
C LYS A 133 -32.42 -4.90 12.55
N GLU A 134 -31.65 -4.31 11.65
CA GLU A 134 -30.76 -5.04 10.72
C GLU A 134 -29.64 -5.78 11.47
N ASN A 135 -29.22 -5.26 12.63
CA ASN A 135 -28.24 -5.87 13.50
C ASN A 135 -28.87 -6.75 14.62
N GLY A 136 -30.18 -7.06 14.53
CA GLY A 136 -30.85 -7.98 15.44
C GLY A 136 -31.43 -7.34 16.71
N TYR A 137 -31.32 -6.03 16.91
CA TYR A 137 -31.88 -5.29 18.04
C TYR A 137 -33.34 -4.91 17.77
N PHE A 138 -34.23 -5.91 17.56
CA PHE A 138 -35.65 -5.70 17.17
C PHE A 138 -36.44 -4.87 18.18
N ARG A 139 -36.01 -4.85 19.46
CA ARG A 139 -36.64 -4.08 20.52
C ARG A 139 -35.85 -2.80 20.82
N GLY A 140 -34.78 -2.52 20.07
CA GLY A 140 -34.01 -1.30 20.14
C GLY A 140 -34.78 -0.10 19.60
N ASP A 141 -34.48 1.09 20.11
CA ASP A 141 -35.07 2.35 19.67
C ASP A 141 -34.04 3.46 19.61
N ALA A 142 -34.33 4.48 18.79
CA ALA A 142 -33.54 5.68 18.69
C ALA A 142 -34.46 6.91 18.66
N SER A 143 -34.04 7.98 19.31
CA SER A 143 -34.76 9.26 19.33
C SER A 143 -33.78 10.42 19.32
N TYR A 144 -34.27 11.64 19.09
CA TYR A 144 -33.45 12.85 19.16
C TYR A 144 -34.16 13.96 19.93
N GLU A 145 -33.35 14.87 20.46
CA GLU A 145 -33.77 16.11 21.12
C GLU A 145 -32.96 17.28 20.56
N LEU A 146 -33.66 18.38 20.27
CA LEU A 146 -32.97 19.64 19.93
C LEU A 146 -32.55 20.35 21.20
N VAL A 147 -31.29 20.72 21.28
CA VAL A 147 -30.71 21.46 22.39
C VAL A 147 -30.37 22.88 21.93
N PRO A 148 -31.25 23.85 22.18
CA PRO A 148 -31.04 25.25 21.79
C PRO A 148 -29.81 25.84 22.49
N ASN A 149 -29.11 26.75 21.82
CA ASN A 149 -28.04 27.52 22.47
C ASN A 149 -28.64 28.58 23.37
N ALA A 150 -28.20 28.61 24.63
CA ALA A 150 -28.69 29.58 25.62
C ALA A 150 -28.51 31.07 25.23
N LYS A 151 -27.53 31.39 24.36
CA LYS A 151 -27.21 32.74 23.90
C LYS A 151 -27.93 33.13 22.60
N ASP A 152 -28.29 32.17 21.77
CA ASP A 152 -28.94 32.43 20.50
C ASP A 152 -29.88 31.25 20.14
N PRO A 153 -31.19 31.40 20.34
CA PRO A 153 -32.17 30.33 20.08
C PRO A 153 -32.25 29.88 18.62
N LYS A 154 -31.75 30.70 17.66
CA LYS A 154 -31.63 30.31 16.24
C LYS A 154 -30.48 29.34 15.98
N GLN A 155 -29.76 28.89 17.01
CA GLN A 155 -28.72 27.87 16.96
C GLN A 155 -29.12 26.68 17.82
N ALA A 156 -28.97 25.47 17.33
CA ALA A 156 -29.20 24.27 18.11
C ALA A 156 -28.18 23.17 17.80
N LYS A 157 -27.93 22.35 18.80
CA LYS A 157 -27.29 21.03 18.70
C LYS A 157 -28.34 19.92 18.70
N VAL A 158 -27.95 18.74 18.25
CA VAL A 158 -28.79 17.56 18.34
C VAL A 158 -28.19 16.60 19.40
N ARG A 159 -29.03 16.15 20.32
CA ARG A 159 -28.73 15.04 21.22
C ARG A 159 -29.48 13.82 20.70
N TYR A 160 -28.75 12.72 20.48
CA TYR A 160 -29.36 11.45 20.09
C TYR A 160 -29.38 10.52 21.28
N ASN A 161 -30.50 9.84 21.47
CA ASN A 161 -30.68 8.80 22.50
C ASN A 161 -30.89 7.46 21.79
N ILE A 162 -30.07 6.47 22.08
CA ILE A 162 -30.10 5.13 21.50
C ILE A 162 -30.30 4.11 22.63
N THR A 163 -31.28 3.25 22.52
CA THR A 163 -31.51 2.11 23.44
C THR A 163 -31.32 0.83 22.65
N MET A 164 -30.28 0.03 22.92
CA MET A 164 -29.96 -1.15 22.13
C MET A 164 -30.79 -2.36 22.58
N ARG A 165 -30.83 -2.67 23.86
CA ARG A 165 -31.39 -3.91 24.45
C ARG A 165 -30.63 -5.14 23.96
N ASN A 166 -31.19 -6.36 24.31
CA ASN A 166 -30.56 -7.62 23.94
C ASN A 166 -30.81 -7.93 22.44
N PRO A 167 -29.77 -8.32 21.67
CA PRO A 167 -29.93 -8.74 20.29
C PRO A 167 -30.64 -10.10 20.21
N TYR A 168 -31.37 -10.35 19.14
CA TYR A 168 -31.88 -11.65 18.80
C TYR A 168 -30.78 -12.51 18.18
N THR A 169 -30.67 -13.76 18.63
CA THR A 169 -29.67 -14.71 18.11
C THR A 169 -30.31 -15.77 17.21
N ILE A 170 -29.51 -16.31 16.29
CA ILE A 170 -29.96 -17.36 15.37
C ILE A 170 -30.07 -18.69 16.14
N ASP A 171 -31.27 -19.29 16.15
CA ASP A 171 -31.48 -20.63 16.68
C ASP A 171 -31.04 -21.69 15.70
N SER A 172 -31.48 -21.59 14.46
CA SER A 172 -31.14 -22.54 13.40
C SER A 172 -31.49 -21.98 12.01
N ILE A 173 -30.80 -22.50 10.99
CA ILE A 173 -31.11 -22.24 9.59
C ILE A 173 -31.43 -23.53 8.85
N GLN A 174 -32.52 -23.56 8.11
CA GLN A 174 -32.95 -24.68 7.28
C GLN A 174 -32.75 -24.32 5.78
N TYR A 175 -31.97 -25.11 5.08
CA TYR A 175 -31.80 -25.02 3.62
C TYR A 175 -32.80 -25.92 2.86
N PRO A 176 -33.08 -25.65 1.55
CA PRO A 176 -33.98 -26.45 0.73
C PRO A 176 -33.63 -27.93 0.75
N ARG A 177 -34.66 -28.81 0.74
CA ARG A 177 -34.46 -30.25 0.63
C ARG A 177 -33.94 -30.62 -0.77
N ARG A 178 -33.10 -31.67 -0.88
CA ARG A 178 -32.53 -32.15 -2.16
C ARG A 178 -33.62 -32.81 -3.04
N ARG A 179 -34.46 -32.00 -3.67
CA ARG A 179 -35.50 -32.47 -4.61
C ARG A 179 -35.08 -32.28 -6.07
N GLN A 180 -34.31 -31.27 -6.35
CA GLN A 180 -33.83 -30.90 -7.68
C GLN A 180 -32.31 -30.71 -7.65
N ARG A 181 -31.66 -30.71 -8.84
CA ARG A 181 -30.22 -30.47 -8.96
C ARG A 181 -29.79 -29.16 -8.31
N ARG A 182 -30.56 -28.09 -8.49
CA ARG A 182 -30.36 -26.78 -7.86
C ARG A 182 -30.21 -26.90 -6.34
N ASP A 183 -31.18 -27.59 -5.71
CA ASP A 183 -31.21 -27.75 -4.27
C ASP A 183 -30.01 -28.58 -3.78
N SER A 184 -29.58 -29.56 -4.60
CA SER A 184 -28.37 -30.34 -4.34
C SER A 184 -27.12 -29.45 -4.34
N VAL A 185 -26.96 -28.52 -5.32
CA VAL A 185 -25.82 -27.60 -5.41
C VAL A 185 -25.80 -26.63 -4.21
N ILE A 186 -26.99 -26.09 -3.81
CA ILE A 186 -27.07 -25.21 -2.62
C ILE A 186 -26.53 -25.94 -1.39
N ARG A 187 -26.84 -27.24 -1.25
CA ARG A 187 -26.44 -28.05 -0.09
C ARG A 187 -25.04 -28.62 -0.15
N THR A 188 -24.40 -28.66 -1.32
CA THR A 188 -23.05 -29.23 -1.47
C THR A 188 -22.04 -28.51 -0.61
N GLU A 189 -22.19 -27.20 -0.42
CA GLU A 189 -21.27 -26.35 0.36
C GLU A 189 -21.90 -25.73 1.61
N VAL A 190 -22.94 -26.35 2.18
CA VAL A 190 -23.59 -25.86 3.42
C VAL A 190 -22.59 -25.77 4.59
N TRP A 191 -21.56 -26.61 4.61
CA TRP A 191 -20.50 -26.53 5.61
C TRP A 191 -19.68 -25.24 5.56
N LYS A 192 -19.75 -24.47 4.45
CA LYS A 192 -19.18 -23.13 4.31
C LYS A 192 -20.15 -22.01 4.66
N THR A 193 -21.30 -22.33 5.24
CA THR A 193 -22.29 -21.30 5.62
C THR A 193 -21.67 -20.23 6.51
N LEU A 194 -22.07 -18.98 6.29
CA LEU A 194 -21.66 -17.85 7.11
C LEU A 194 -22.61 -17.64 8.31
N ILE A 195 -23.68 -18.42 8.42
CA ILE A 195 -24.71 -18.29 9.43
C ILE A 195 -24.63 -19.49 10.37
N HIS A 196 -24.31 -19.25 11.65
CA HIS A 196 -24.18 -20.29 12.65
C HIS A 196 -25.19 -20.10 13.76
N LYS A 197 -25.52 -21.20 14.44
CA LYS A 197 -26.35 -21.16 15.64
C LYS A 197 -25.67 -20.38 16.75
N GLY A 198 -26.38 -19.42 17.33
CA GLY A 198 -25.86 -18.54 18.37
C GLY A 198 -25.31 -17.20 17.88
N ASP A 199 -25.08 -17.03 16.57
CA ASP A 199 -24.71 -15.73 16.01
C ASP A 199 -25.83 -14.71 16.23
N ASN A 200 -25.50 -13.44 16.39
CA ASN A 200 -26.48 -12.38 16.36
C ASN A 200 -27.16 -12.32 14.99
N PHE A 201 -28.48 -12.09 14.97
CA PHE A 201 -29.16 -11.84 13.70
C PHE A 201 -28.55 -10.58 13.04
N ASN A 202 -28.10 -10.72 11.79
CA ASN A 202 -27.52 -9.62 11.04
C ASN A 202 -27.89 -9.75 9.55
N VAL A 203 -28.50 -8.70 9.00
CA VAL A 203 -28.97 -8.69 7.59
C VAL A 203 -27.79 -8.71 6.63
N VAL A 204 -26.69 -8.07 6.97
CA VAL A 204 -25.47 -8.07 6.13
C VAL A 204 -24.89 -9.48 6.01
N GLN A 205 -24.92 -10.26 7.12
CA GLN A 205 -24.49 -11.67 7.12
C GLN A 205 -25.43 -12.56 6.29
N LEU A 206 -26.75 -12.31 6.36
CA LEU A 206 -27.72 -12.99 5.51
C LEU A 206 -27.51 -12.71 4.03
N GLU A 207 -27.21 -11.46 3.69
CA GLU A 207 -26.88 -11.07 2.31
C GLU A 207 -25.56 -11.70 1.84
N ALA A 208 -24.53 -11.73 2.69
CA ALA A 208 -23.27 -12.40 2.38
C ALA A 208 -23.46 -13.90 2.12
N GLU A 209 -24.32 -14.57 2.90
CA GLU A 209 -24.68 -15.97 2.66
C GLU A 209 -25.44 -16.14 1.34
N ARG A 210 -26.31 -15.21 1.00
CA ARG A 210 -27.01 -15.18 -0.30
C ARG A 210 -26.03 -15.05 -1.47
N GLN A 211 -25.03 -14.19 -1.33
CA GLN A 211 -23.95 -14.04 -2.31
C GLN A 211 -23.08 -15.31 -2.41
N ARG A 212 -22.80 -15.97 -1.29
CA ARG A 212 -22.09 -17.27 -1.31
C ARG A 212 -22.88 -18.33 -2.07
N ILE A 213 -24.18 -18.44 -1.84
CA ILE A 213 -25.06 -19.38 -2.56
C ILE A 213 -25.09 -19.03 -4.06
N TYR A 214 -25.23 -17.75 -4.40
CA TYR A 214 -25.18 -17.26 -5.77
C TYR A 214 -23.88 -17.65 -6.47
N ALA A 215 -22.74 -17.41 -5.86
CA ALA A 215 -21.42 -17.77 -6.42
C ALA A 215 -21.31 -19.29 -6.64
N ASN A 216 -21.75 -20.09 -5.66
CA ASN A 216 -21.77 -21.56 -5.80
C ASN A 216 -22.68 -22.01 -6.95
N MET A 217 -23.87 -21.44 -7.08
CA MET A 217 -24.79 -21.73 -8.19
C MET A 217 -24.16 -21.38 -9.55
N ARG A 218 -23.58 -20.19 -9.68
CA ARG A 218 -22.91 -19.75 -10.90
C ARG A 218 -21.74 -20.65 -11.26
N ASN A 219 -20.97 -21.12 -10.28
CA ASN A 219 -19.85 -22.04 -10.49
C ASN A 219 -20.29 -23.45 -10.92
N ASN A 220 -21.53 -23.81 -10.70
CA ASN A 220 -22.09 -25.13 -11.08
C ASN A 220 -22.99 -25.09 -12.33
N GLY A 221 -22.88 -24.04 -13.14
CA GLY A 221 -23.53 -23.94 -14.44
C GLY A 221 -24.81 -23.11 -14.48
N PHE A 222 -25.29 -22.58 -13.36
CA PHE A 222 -26.53 -21.81 -13.33
C PHE A 222 -26.30 -20.34 -13.72
N TYR A 223 -26.00 -20.08 -14.99
CA TYR A 223 -25.62 -18.77 -15.50
C TYR A 223 -26.61 -17.66 -15.18
N TYR A 224 -27.92 -17.90 -15.34
CA TYR A 224 -28.97 -16.89 -15.08
C TYR A 224 -29.44 -16.84 -13.63
N TYR A 225 -28.79 -17.59 -12.72
CA TYR A 225 -29.14 -17.48 -11.30
C TYR A 225 -28.71 -16.12 -10.74
N ARG A 226 -29.56 -15.52 -9.90
CA ARG A 226 -29.30 -14.21 -9.26
C ARG A 226 -29.48 -14.32 -7.74
N PRO A 227 -28.85 -13.44 -6.94
CA PRO A 227 -28.99 -13.46 -5.49
C PRO A 227 -30.44 -13.36 -5.01
N GLU A 228 -31.26 -12.56 -5.68
CA GLU A 228 -32.68 -12.32 -5.33
C GLU A 228 -33.55 -13.57 -5.47
N TYR A 229 -33.06 -14.62 -6.11
CA TYR A 229 -33.77 -15.89 -6.26
C TYR A 229 -33.72 -16.80 -5.00
N MET A 230 -33.00 -16.37 -3.97
CA MET A 230 -33.01 -16.94 -2.63
C MET A 230 -33.45 -15.88 -1.63
N THR A 231 -34.40 -16.22 -0.79
CA THR A 231 -34.90 -15.36 0.29
C THR A 231 -34.91 -16.13 1.62
N TYR A 232 -35.06 -15.42 2.72
CA TYR A 232 -35.13 -15.98 4.04
C TYR A 232 -36.52 -15.70 4.65
N LYS A 233 -37.15 -16.74 5.18
CA LYS A 233 -38.31 -16.60 6.08
C LYS A 233 -37.80 -16.72 7.51
N ALA A 234 -38.02 -15.69 8.32
CA ALA A 234 -37.61 -15.62 9.71
C ALA A 234 -38.82 -15.81 10.63
N ASP A 235 -38.67 -16.62 11.65
CA ASP A 235 -39.68 -16.86 12.69
C ASP A 235 -39.05 -16.48 14.04
N THR A 236 -39.58 -15.44 14.69
CA THR A 236 -39.14 -14.92 15.98
C THR A 236 -40.04 -15.32 17.15
N PHE A 237 -41.10 -16.11 16.88
CA PHE A 237 -42.11 -16.51 17.88
C PHE A 237 -41.85 -17.87 18.50
N LYS A 238 -41.16 -18.77 17.79
CA LYS A 238 -40.89 -20.12 18.27
C LYS A 238 -40.13 -20.19 19.58
N VAL A 239 -39.10 -19.34 19.70
CA VAL A 239 -38.24 -19.25 20.87
C VAL A 239 -38.02 -17.78 21.19
N PRO A 240 -38.38 -17.28 22.38
CA PRO A 240 -38.19 -15.88 22.76
C PRO A 240 -36.71 -15.45 22.64
N GLY A 241 -36.48 -14.33 22.01
CA GLY A 241 -35.10 -13.77 21.81
C GLY A 241 -34.28 -14.51 20.76
N LYS A 242 -34.87 -15.46 20.00
CA LYS A 242 -34.17 -16.19 18.94
C LYS A 242 -34.91 -16.11 17.61
N VAL A 243 -34.14 -16.31 16.53
CA VAL A 243 -34.67 -16.34 15.16
C VAL A 243 -34.44 -17.70 14.55
N TRP A 244 -35.52 -18.33 14.09
CA TRP A 244 -35.46 -19.53 13.27
C TRP A 244 -35.54 -19.11 11.79
N LEU A 245 -34.53 -19.47 11.02
CA LEU A 245 -34.42 -19.08 9.61
C LEU A 245 -34.71 -20.26 8.69
N ARG A 246 -35.39 -19.99 7.58
CA ARG A 246 -35.55 -20.93 6.48
C ARG A 246 -35.19 -20.24 5.17
N ALA A 247 -34.12 -20.69 4.52
CA ALA A 247 -33.76 -20.30 3.16
C ALA A 247 -34.77 -20.93 2.19
N VAL A 248 -35.44 -20.10 1.41
CA VAL A 248 -36.47 -20.54 0.46
C VAL A 248 -36.20 -19.92 -0.91
N PRO A 249 -36.31 -20.69 -2.00
CA PRO A 249 -36.25 -20.12 -3.35
C PRO A 249 -37.42 -19.17 -3.56
N SER A 250 -37.19 -18.10 -4.31
CA SER A 250 -38.25 -17.18 -4.75
C SER A 250 -39.30 -17.92 -5.57
N GLU A 251 -40.56 -17.50 -5.46
CA GLU A 251 -41.67 -18.08 -6.22
C GLU A 251 -41.62 -17.72 -7.71
N THR A 252 -40.94 -16.65 -8.07
CA THR A 252 -40.86 -16.11 -9.43
C THR A 252 -39.55 -16.46 -10.16
N LEU A 253 -39.07 -17.70 -10.06
CA LEU A 253 -37.84 -18.13 -10.70
C LEU A 253 -38.05 -18.42 -12.20
N PRO A 254 -37.30 -17.72 -13.09
CA PRO A 254 -37.30 -18.01 -14.52
C PRO A 254 -36.78 -19.41 -14.79
N LEU A 255 -37.37 -20.11 -15.79
CA LEU A 255 -36.90 -21.45 -16.21
C LEU A 255 -35.44 -21.50 -16.57
N ALA A 256 -34.92 -20.43 -17.17
CA ALA A 256 -33.48 -20.29 -17.51
C ALA A 256 -32.58 -20.34 -16.26
N ALA A 257 -33.01 -19.79 -15.12
CA ALA A 257 -32.27 -19.81 -13.86
C ALA A 257 -32.30 -21.17 -13.15
N LEU A 258 -33.18 -22.07 -13.55
CA LEU A 258 -33.28 -23.42 -12.99
C LEU A 258 -32.40 -24.45 -13.73
N ARG A 259 -31.74 -24.04 -14.82
CA ARG A 259 -30.92 -24.91 -15.67
C ARG A 259 -29.43 -24.71 -15.43
N SER A 260 -28.70 -25.82 -15.60
CA SER A 260 -27.26 -25.81 -15.70
C SER A 260 -26.86 -25.69 -17.18
N TRP A 261 -26.14 -24.66 -17.52
CA TRP A 261 -25.73 -24.32 -18.87
C TRP A 261 -24.33 -24.86 -19.20
N LYS A 262 -24.13 -25.27 -20.45
CA LYS A 262 -22.85 -25.71 -21.00
C LYS A 262 -22.33 -24.68 -22.01
N ILE A 263 -21.03 -24.68 -22.21
CA ILE A 263 -20.38 -23.82 -23.21
C ILE A 263 -20.45 -24.48 -24.59
N GLY A 264 -20.90 -23.73 -25.55
CA GLY A 264 -20.96 -24.12 -26.95
C GLY A 264 -19.74 -23.68 -27.75
N ASN A 265 -19.97 -22.88 -28.79
CA ASN A 265 -18.89 -22.32 -29.59
C ASN A 265 -18.20 -21.18 -28.81
N ILE A 266 -16.90 -21.02 -29.04
CA ILE A 266 -16.10 -19.97 -28.44
C ILE A 266 -15.52 -19.13 -29.58
N THR A 267 -15.95 -17.86 -29.67
CA THR A 267 -15.48 -16.91 -30.67
C THR A 267 -14.76 -15.76 -29.96
N VAL A 268 -13.56 -15.43 -30.39
CA VAL A 268 -12.77 -14.32 -29.89
C VAL A 268 -12.65 -13.27 -30.99
N ALA A 269 -13.27 -12.11 -30.79
CA ALA A 269 -13.21 -10.98 -31.70
C ALA A 269 -12.12 -10.00 -31.25
N LEU A 270 -11.09 -9.81 -32.05
CA LEU A 270 -9.96 -8.94 -31.80
C LEU A 270 -10.14 -7.63 -32.56
N ASN A 271 -10.81 -6.67 -31.93
CA ASN A 271 -11.11 -5.38 -32.53
C ASN A 271 -9.88 -4.45 -32.46
N GLU A 272 -9.63 -3.75 -33.57
CA GLU A 272 -8.62 -2.70 -33.60
C GLU A 272 -9.09 -1.48 -32.80
N TYR A 273 -8.13 -0.63 -32.41
CA TYR A 273 -8.42 0.59 -31.62
C TYR A 273 -9.32 1.58 -32.40
N ASP A 274 -9.27 1.54 -33.75
CA ASP A 274 -10.06 2.37 -34.68
C ASP A 274 -11.38 1.72 -35.12
N GLN A 275 -11.73 0.57 -34.52
CA GLN A 275 -12.95 -0.21 -34.79
C GLN A 275 -13.09 -0.69 -36.27
N THR A 276 -11.98 -0.91 -36.95
CA THR A 276 -11.98 -1.48 -38.31
C THR A 276 -12.75 -2.81 -38.33
N PRO A 277 -13.59 -3.09 -39.34
CA PRO A 277 -14.33 -4.34 -39.44
C PRO A 277 -13.41 -5.58 -39.48
N LEU A 278 -13.81 -6.62 -38.78
CA LEU A 278 -13.09 -7.91 -38.77
C LEU A 278 -13.39 -8.64 -40.07
N THR A 279 -12.35 -8.98 -40.85
CA THR A 279 -12.46 -9.59 -42.17
C THR A 279 -12.00 -11.03 -42.22
N ASP A 280 -11.14 -11.42 -41.28
CA ASP A 280 -10.44 -12.69 -41.30
C ASP A 280 -10.82 -13.60 -40.14
N THR A 281 -10.79 -14.89 -40.36
CA THR A 281 -11.17 -15.90 -39.35
C THR A 281 -10.10 -17.00 -39.30
N LEU A 282 -9.70 -17.34 -38.06
CA LEU A 282 -8.78 -18.45 -37.80
C LEU A 282 -9.38 -19.43 -36.78
N TYR A 283 -9.36 -20.70 -37.06
CA TYR A 283 -9.76 -21.75 -36.11
C TYR A 283 -8.52 -22.36 -35.43
N TYR A 284 -8.50 -22.35 -34.10
CA TYR A 284 -7.40 -22.93 -33.33
C TYR A 284 -7.90 -23.65 -32.08
N ASN A 285 -7.72 -24.98 -32.01
CA ASN A 285 -8.05 -25.82 -30.84
C ASN A 285 -9.45 -25.55 -30.25
N GLY A 286 -10.47 -25.45 -31.13
CA GLY A 286 -11.87 -25.24 -30.72
C GLY A 286 -12.24 -23.81 -30.39
N ILE A 287 -11.38 -22.84 -30.63
CA ILE A 287 -11.65 -21.41 -30.56
C ILE A 287 -11.62 -20.83 -32.00
N GLU A 288 -12.62 -20.04 -32.32
CA GLU A 288 -12.69 -19.23 -33.52
C GLU A 288 -12.15 -17.82 -33.17
N VAL A 289 -11.18 -17.33 -33.95
CA VAL A 289 -10.59 -16.01 -33.76
C VAL A 289 -10.89 -15.14 -34.98
N LEU A 290 -11.62 -14.04 -34.72
CA LEU A 290 -11.95 -13.02 -35.73
C LEU A 290 -10.96 -11.87 -35.61
N TYR A 291 -10.36 -11.44 -36.70
CA TYR A 291 -9.37 -10.35 -36.69
C TYR A 291 -9.40 -9.58 -38.04
N HIS A 292 -8.62 -8.51 -38.15
CA HIS A 292 -8.45 -7.73 -39.35
C HIS A 292 -7.01 -7.89 -39.90
N ASN A 293 -6.88 -8.30 -41.14
CA ASN A 293 -5.63 -8.40 -41.94
C ASN A 293 -4.55 -9.25 -41.24
N LYS A 294 -3.90 -8.79 -40.18
CA LYS A 294 -2.80 -9.48 -39.48
C LYS A 294 -3.15 -9.83 -38.04
N LEU A 295 -3.02 -11.10 -37.71
CA LEU A 295 -3.21 -11.58 -36.35
C LEU A 295 -2.10 -11.04 -35.44
N LYS A 296 -2.45 -10.13 -34.52
CA LYS A 296 -1.51 -9.48 -33.59
C LYS A 296 -1.19 -10.31 -32.34
N VAL A 297 -2.05 -11.28 -31.99
CA VAL A 297 -1.86 -12.13 -30.80
C VAL A 297 -1.79 -13.59 -31.22
N ARG A 298 -0.82 -14.33 -30.75
CA ARG A 298 -0.68 -15.76 -31.06
C ARG A 298 -1.90 -16.55 -30.55
N PRO A 299 -2.56 -17.38 -31.38
CA PRO A 299 -3.78 -18.12 -30.99
C PRO A 299 -3.59 -19.00 -29.76
N ALA A 300 -2.41 -19.57 -29.59
CA ALA A 300 -2.03 -20.38 -28.45
C ALA A 300 -2.08 -19.59 -27.11
N VAL A 301 -1.87 -18.26 -27.17
CA VAL A 301 -1.98 -17.38 -25.98
C VAL A 301 -3.45 -17.23 -25.61
N LEU A 302 -4.33 -16.91 -26.56
CA LEU A 302 -5.77 -16.78 -26.33
C LEU A 302 -6.36 -18.09 -25.78
N HIS A 303 -6.04 -19.23 -26.42
CA HIS A 303 -6.48 -20.54 -25.97
C HIS A 303 -6.07 -20.85 -24.52
N ARG A 304 -4.88 -20.42 -24.10
CA ARG A 304 -4.37 -20.63 -22.74
C ARG A 304 -5.02 -19.68 -21.73
N LYS A 305 -5.31 -18.45 -22.14
CA LYS A 305 -5.87 -17.42 -21.27
C LYS A 305 -7.38 -17.54 -21.07
N ILE A 306 -8.07 -18.24 -21.97
CA ILE A 306 -9.50 -18.54 -21.88
C ILE A 306 -9.67 -19.99 -21.41
N PRO A 307 -10.06 -20.24 -20.13
CA PRO A 307 -10.10 -21.59 -19.55
C PRO A 307 -11.38 -22.37 -19.90
N PHE A 308 -12.22 -21.86 -20.81
CA PHE A 308 -13.41 -22.54 -21.30
C PHE A 308 -13.09 -23.44 -22.49
N ARG A 309 -13.80 -24.59 -22.54
CA ARG A 309 -13.78 -25.51 -23.67
C ARG A 309 -15.22 -25.87 -24.04
N ARG A 310 -15.44 -26.24 -25.30
CA ARG A 310 -16.76 -26.71 -25.75
C ARG A 310 -17.22 -27.91 -24.94
N GLY A 311 -18.44 -27.87 -24.43
CA GLY A 311 -19.02 -28.89 -23.56
C GLY A 311 -18.77 -28.68 -22.05
N ASP A 312 -17.86 -27.76 -21.66
CA ASP A 312 -17.68 -27.40 -20.25
C ASP A 312 -18.96 -26.84 -19.67
N ARG A 313 -19.20 -27.09 -18.39
CA ARG A 313 -20.21 -26.33 -17.66
C ARG A 313 -19.74 -24.89 -17.46
N TYR A 314 -20.67 -23.96 -17.60
CA TYR A 314 -20.41 -22.59 -17.22
C TYR A 314 -19.93 -22.51 -15.75
N SER A 315 -19.00 -21.61 -15.47
CA SER A 315 -18.49 -21.31 -14.14
C SER A 315 -18.08 -19.86 -14.06
N SER A 316 -18.59 -19.12 -13.08
CA SER A 316 -18.22 -17.73 -12.85
C SER A 316 -16.74 -17.58 -12.48
N THR A 317 -16.15 -18.52 -11.74
CA THR A 317 -14.70 -18.53 -11.47
C THR A 317 -13.87 -18.65 -12.72
N LYS A 318 -14.30 -19.48 -13.71
CA LYS A 318 -13.61 -19.55 -15.03
C LYS A 318 -13.78 -18.24 -15.82
N GLU A 319 -14.93 -17.59 -15.74
CA GLU A 319 -15.21 -16.29 -16.37
C GLU A 319 -14.30 -15.20 -15.79
N GLU A 320 -14.25 -15.06 -14.48
CA GLU A 320 -13.39 -14.11 -13.76
C GLU A 320 -11.90 -14.37 -14.06
N LEU A 321 -11.50 -15.66 -14.07
CA LEU A 321 -10.14 -16.06 -14.40
C LEU A 321 -9.79 -15.69 -15.85
N ALA A 322 -10.70 -15.90 -16.80
CA ALA A 322 -10.50 -15.51 -18.19
C ALA A 322 -10.37 -14.00 -18.35
N GLN A 323 -11.27 -13.23 -17.74
CA GLN A 323 -11.24 -11.77 -17.73
C GLN A 323 -9.91 -11.26 -17.15
N THR A 324 -9.54 -11.77 -15.97
CA THR A 324 -8.27 -11.42 -15.31
C THR A 324 -7.06 -11.79 -16.15
N ASN A 325 -7.06 -12.98 -16.77
CA ASN A 325 -5.96 -13.43 -17.61
C ASN A 325 -5.80 -12.60 -18.88
N LEU A 326 -6.91 -12.14 -19.49
CA LEU A 326 -6.86 -11.26 -20.67
C LEU A 326 -6.40 -9.85 -20.27
N ALA A 327 -6.92 -9.31 -19.17
CA ALA A 327 -6.48 -8.02 -18.64
C ALA A 327 -4.98 -7.99 -18.30
N ARG A 328 -4.45 -9.07 -17.73
CA ARG A 328 -3.01 -9.23 -17.39
C ARG A 328 -2.09 -9.25 -18.60
N LEU A 329 -2.60 -9.48 -19.80
CA LEU A 329 -1.78 -9.32 -21.01
C LEU A 329 -1.37 -7.86 -21.24
N GLY A 330 -2.13 -6.89 -20.72
CA GLY A 330 -1.84 -5.45 -20.83
C GLY A 330 -1.90 -4.89 -22.24
N ILE A 331 -2.49 -5.63 -23.17
CA ILE A 331 -2.57 -5.29 -24.60
C ILE A 331 -3.98 -4.87 -25.03
N PHE A 332 -4.97 -5.19 -24.22
CA PHE A 332 -6.37 -4.84 -24.46
C PHE A 332 -6.80 -3.68 -23.58
N LYS A 333 -7.47 -2.71 -24.16
CA LYS A 333 -8.15 -1.63 -23.45
C LYS A 333 -9.31 -2.17 -22.62
N TYR A 334 -10.05 -3.13 -23.20
CA TYR A 334 -11.09 -3.89 -22.51
C TYR A 334 -11.23 -5.27 -23.17
N SER A 335 -11.77 -6.22 -22.42
CA SER A 335 -12.20 -7.53 -22.91
C SER A 335 -13.53 -7.85 -22.24
N GLU A 336 -14.58 -8.01 -23.05
CA GLU A 336 -15.92 -8.31 -22.59
C GLU A 336 -16.30 -9.73 -23.01
N MET A 337 -16.89 -10.49 -22.08
CA MET A 337 -17.38 -11.84 -22.33
C MET A 337 -18.91 -11.81 -22.41
N GLN A 338 -19.44 -12.22 -23.54
CA GLN A 338 -20.85 -12.30 -23.79
C GLN A 338 -21.26 -13.77 -23.96
N PHE A 339 -22.20 -14.21 -23.14
CA PHE A 339 -22.76 -15.56 -23.22
C PHE A 339 -24.18 -15.47 -23.74
N THR A 340 -24.42 -16.09 -24.90
CA THR A 340 -25.74 -16.09 -25.56
C THR A 340 -26.26 -17.51 -25.72
N PRO A 341 -27.57 -17.77 -25.44
CA PRO A 341 -28.15 -19.06 -25.74
C PRO A 341 -28.00 -19.37 -27.23
N ARG A 342 -27.61 -20.60 -27.56
CA ARG A 342 -27.42 -21.06 -28.93
C ARG A 342 -28.70 -21.00 -29.76
N ASP A 343 -29.83 -21.28 -29.13
CA ASP A 343 -31.14 -21.19 -29.75
C ASP A 343 -32.18 -20.68 -28.75
N THR A 344 -33.35 -20.30 -29.24
CA THR A 344 -34.46 -19.76 -28.45
C THR A 344 -35.38 -20.83 -27.87
N SER A 345 -35.06 -22.12 -28.08
CA SER A 345 -35.93 -23.22 -27.64
C SER A 345 -35.96 -23.31 -26.11
N ARG A 346 -37.12 -23.71 -25.58
CA ARG A 346 -37.25 -23.96 -24.14
C ARG A 346 -36.35 -25.10 -23.62
N ARG A 347 -35.71 -25.88 -24.48
CA ARG A 347 -34.81 -26.99 -24.12
C ARG A 347 -33.34 -26.61 -24.25
N CYS A 348 -33.00 -25.44 -24.76
CA CYS A 348 -31.63 -24.97 -24.91
C CYS A 348 -30.90 -24.98 -23.55
N ASP A 349 -29.78 -25.69 -23.48
CA ASP A 349 -28.89 -25.77 -22.30
C ASP A 349 -27.45 -25.30 -22.63
N THR A 350 -27.26 -24.71 -23.79
CA THR A 350 -25.94 -24.39 -24.35
C THR A 350 -25.82 -22.87 -24.58
N LEU A 351 -24.73 -22.29 -24.04
CA LEU A 351 -24.34 -20.89 -24.24
C LEU A 351 -23.15 -20.82 -25.18
N ASP A 352 -23.25 -20.07 -26.25
CA ASP A 352 -22.11 -19.69 -27.07
C ASP A 352 -21.41 -18.49 -26.42
N LEU A 353 -20.08 -18.58 -26.30
CA LEU A 353 -19.24 -17.56 -25.71
C LEU A 353 -18.62 -16.69 -26.81
N ARG A 354 -18.88 -15.41 -26.77
CA ARG A 354 -18.17 -14.41 -27.56
C ARG A 354 -17.32 -13.53 -26.64
N VAL A 355 -16.02 -13.46 -26.92
CA VAL A 355 -15.05 -12.60 -26.22
C VAL A 355 -14.73 -11.44 -27.14
N ASN A 356 -15.22 -10.24 -26.84
CA ASN A 356 -14.93 -9.03 -27.57
C ASN A 356 -13.77 -8.30 -26.88
N SER A 357 -12.60 -8.29 -27.51
CA SER A 357 -11.41 -7.60 -27.00
C SER A 357 -11.00 -6.49 -27.96
N ALA A 358 -10.80 -5.28 -27.44
CA ALA A 358 -10.27 -4.17 -28.23
C ALA A 358 -8.82 -3.88 -27.82
N PHE A 359 -7.94 -3.76 -28.80
CA PHE A 359 -6.54 -3.43 -28.53
C PHE A 359 -6.41 -2.03 -27.94
N ASP A 360 -5.47 -1.90 -27.04
CA ASP A 360 -4.96 -0.62 -26.56
C ASP A 360 -3.85 -0.11 -27.50
N LEU A 361 -3.49 1.17 -27.34
CA LEU A 361 -2.38 1.76 -28.07
C LEU A 361 -1.09 0.95 -27.83
N PRO A 362 -0.36 0.60 -28.88
CA PRO A 362 0.82 -0.26 -28.77
C PRO A 362 2.02 0.45 -28.15
N LEU A 363 2.05 1.77 -28.16
CA LEU A 363 3.10 2.60 -27.60
C LEU A 363 2.57 3.42 -26.42
N ASP A 364 3.34 3.44 -25.36
CA ASP A 364 3.08 4.22 -24.15
C ASP A 364 4.33 5.04 -23.83
N GLY A 365 4.18 6.36 -23.74
CA GLY A 365 5.25 7.31 -23.45
C GLY A 365 4.97 8.05 -22.16
N GLU A 366 5.98 8.14 -21.29
CA GLU A 366 5.89 8.81 -19.99
C GLU A 366 7.08 9.76 -19.81
N LEU A 367 6.79 10.96 -19.37
CA LEU A 367 7.80 11.96 -18.99
C LEU A 367 7.55 12.39 -17.55
N GLU A 368 8.51 12.10 -16.68
CA GLU A 368 8.47 12.45 -15.28
C GLU A 368 9.50 13.52 -14.98
N PHE A 369 9.11 14.56 -14.24
CA PHE A 369 10.01 15.53 -13.63
C PHE A 369 9.93 15.40 -12.11
N ASN A 370 11.09 15.33 -11.47
CA ASN A 370 11.17 15.27 -10.02
C ASN A 370 12.23 16.23 -9.47
N VAL A 371 12.08 16.56 -8.19
CA VAL A 371 13.10 17.28 -7.41
C VAL A 371 13.39 16.44 -6.19
N THR A 372 14.65 16.06 -6.03
CA THR A 372 15.10 15.22 -4.91
C THR A 372 15.85 16.06 -3.89
N THR A 373 15.55 15.87 -2.61
CA THR A 373 16.35 16.40 -1.49
C THR A 373 16.77 15.24 -0.63
N LYS A 374 18.08 15.08 -0.44
CA LYS A 374 18.68 13.98 0.31
C LYS A 374 19.15 14.45 1.70
N SER A 375 19.21 13.53 2.64
CA SER A 375 19.66 13.80 4.03
C SER A 375 21.13 14.27 4.13
N ASN A 376 21.91 14.13 3.06
CA ASN A 376 23.28 14.62 2.96
C ASN A 376 23.38 16.03 2.37
N ASP A 377 22.30 16.83 2.43
CA ASP A 377 22.19 18.18 1.90
C ASP A 377 22.36 18.30 0.37
N GLN A 378 22.18 17.22 -0.37
CA GLN A 378 22.12 17.26 -1.82
C GLN A 378 20.68 17.45 -2.28
N THR A 379 20.47 18.43 -3.16
CA THR A 379 19.16 18.73 -3.74
C THR A 379 19.34 18.96 -5.23
N GLY A 380 18.37 18.51 -6.03
CA GLY A 380 18.42 18.82 -7.46
C GLY A 380 17.25 18.24 -8.26
N PRO A 381 17.06 18.71 -9.49
CA PRO A 381 16.06 18.21 -10.40
C PRO A 381 16.51 16.91 -11.07
N GLY A 382 15.53 16.11 -11.42
CA GLY A 382 15.67 14.93 -12.27
C GLY A 382 14.58 14.87 -13.32
N ALA A 383 14.86 14.19 -14.40
CA ALA A 383 13.91 13.89 -15.45
C ALA A 383 14.06 12.44 -15.88
N ILE A 384 12.93 11.76 -16.10
CA ILE A 384 12.87 10.40 -16.59
C ILE A 384 11.95 10.39 -17.82
N PHE A 385 12.49 9.90 -18.93
CA PHE A 385 11.72 9.66 -20.14
C PHE A 385 11.65 8.17 -20.39
N SER A 386 10.45 7.61 -20.49
CA SER A 386 10.25 6.19 -20.76
C SER A 386 9.30 5.97 -21.94
N VAL A 387 9.65 5.00 -22.77
CA VAL A 387 8.82 4.52 -23.87
C VAL A 387 8.66 3.02 -23.72
N LYS A 388 7.42 2.55 -23.76
CA LYS A 388 7.06 1.14 -23.67
C LYS A 388 6.29 0.72 -24.93
N ARG A 389 6.72 -0.35 -25.56
CA ARG A 389 5.99 -1.00 -26.65
C ARG A 389 5.36 -2.28 -26.14
N LYS A 390 4.04 -2.36 -26.25
CA LYS A 390 3.24 -3.53 -25.86
C LYS A 390 3.20 -4.55 -26.99
N ASN A 391 3.10 -5.83 -26.63
CA ASN A 391 2.88 -6.95 -27.55
C ASN A 391 3.93 -7.13 -28.65
N VAL A 392 5.19 -7.06 -28.26
CA VAL A 392 6.32 -7.05 -29.22
C VAL A 392 6.38 -8.33 -30.07
N PHE A 393 6.06 -9.49 -29.47
CA PHE A 393 6.13 -10.80 -30.11
C PHE A 393 4.78 -11.53 -30.22
N GLY A 394 3.66 -10.83 -29.96
CA GLY A 394 2.31 -11.40 -30.05
C GLY A 394 1.87 -12.27 -28.87
N GLY A 395 2.53 -12.18 -27.75
CA GLY A 395 2.18 -12.91 -26.51
C GLY A 395 1.88 -12.01 -25.30
N GLY A 396 1.74 -10.70 -25.52
CA GLY A 396 1.57 -9.71 -24.48
C GLY A 396 2.87 -9.22 -23.87
N GLU A 397 4.01 -9.47 -24.52
CA GLU A 397 5.31 -9.03 -24.07
C GLU A 397 5.42 -7.51 -24.15
N THR A 398 6.04 -6.88 -23.14
CA THR A 398 6.29 -5.44 -23.12
C THR A 398 7.79 -5.18 -23.16
N PHE A 399 8.21 -4.39 -24.15
CA PHE A 399 9.57 -3.90 -24.24
C PHE A 399 9.59 -2.41 -23.89
N GLY A 400 10.40 -2.03 -22.91
CA GLY A 400 10.53 -0.66 -22.45
C GLY A 400 11.97 -0.16 -22.52
N VAL A 401 12.13 1.10 -22.88
CA VAL A 401 13.40 1.84 -22.78
C VAL A 401 13.15 3.07 -21.92
N GLN A 402 14.04 3.30 -20.96
CA GLN A 402 13.98 4.43 -20.05
C GLN A 402 15.31 5.17 -20.06
N LEU A 403 15.23 6.48 -20.20
CA LEU A 403 16.34 7.41 -20.06
C LEU A 403 16.12 8.20 -18.77
N LYS A 404 17.14 8.30 -17.92
CA LYS A 404 17.10 9.16 -16.73
C LYS A 404 18.26 10.15 -16.76
N GLY A 405 17.97 11.36 -16.30
CA GLY A 405 18.98 12.38 -16.10
C GLY A 405 18.72 13.10 -14.78
N SER A 406 19.74 13.35 -13.99
CA SER A 406 19.63 14.16 -12.79
C SER A 406 20.82 15.04 -12.58
N TYR A 407 20.58 16.18 -11.93
CA TYR A 407 21.62 17.11 -11.53
C TYR A 407 21.39 17.52 -10.08
N GLU A 408 22.38 17.32 -9.23
CA GLU A 408 22.29 17.60 -7.81
C GLU A 408 23.38 18.59 -7.40
N TRP A 409 23.03 19.51 -6.50
CA TRP A 409 23.96 20.42 -5.85
C TRP A 409 23.79 20.36 -4.33
N GLN A 410 24.80 20.81 -3.60
CA GLN A 410 24.75 20.87 -2.14
C GLN A 410 24.03 22.13 -1.68
N SER A 411 22.93 21.97 -0.91
CA SER A 411 22.07 23.06 -0.43
C SER A 411 22.30 23.47 1.03
N GLY A 412 23.01 22.68 1.84
CA GLY A 412 23.16 22.87 3.29
C GLY A 412 24.14 23.98 3.70
N LYS A 413 23.84 24.64 4.85
CA LYS A 413 24.64 25.75 5.43
C LYS A 413 25.94 25.33 6.12
N ARG A 414 26.33 24.07 6.11
CA ARG A 414 27.62 23.64 6.70
C ARG A 414 28.78 24.06 5.85
N ARG A 415 29.13 25.34 5.97
CA ARG A 415 30.40 25.90 5.45
C ARG A 415 31.53 25.36 6.34
N VAL A 416 32.29 24.44 5.82
CA VAL A 416 33.65 24.21 6.33
C VAL A 416 34.50 25.42 5.92
N ALA A 417 35.20 25.97 6.89
CA ALA A 417 36.05 27.15 6.69
C ALA A 417 36.92 27.02 5.43
N GLY A 418 36.75 27.97 4.51
CA GLY A 418 37.75 28.34 3.51
C GLY A 418 37.55 27.92 2.07
N LYS A 419 36.77 26.87 1.70
CA LYS A 419 36.49 26.57 0.27
C LYS A 419 35.15 25.84 0.14
N SER A 420 34.18 26.49 -0.44
CA SER A 420 32.93 25.89 -0.95
C SER A 420 33.29 25.01 -2.14
N ALA A 421 33.63 23.75 -1.89
CA ALA A 421 33.60 22.74 -2.92
C ALA A 421 32.12 22.35 -3.10
N LEU A 422 31.42 23.04 -3.98
CA LEU A 422 30.09 22.66 -4.48
C LEU A 422 30.25 21.27 -5.10
N MET A 423 29.78 20.25 -4.39
CA MET A 423 29.72 18.86 -4.88
C MET A 423 28.56 18.72 -5.86
N ASN A 424 28.67 19.34 -7.02
CA ASN A 424 27.72 19.15 -8.09
C ASN A 424 27.89 17.73 -8.64
N SER A 425 26.82 17.02 -8.77
CA SER A 425 26.76 15.68 -9.34
C SER A 425 25.78 15.68 -10.49
N TRP A 426 26.12 15.06 -11.59
CA TRP A 426 25.14 14.71 -12.59
C TRP A 426 25.17 13.19 -12.83
N GLU A 427 24.02 12.67 -13.12
CA GLU A 427 23.84 11.25 -13.44
C GLU A 427 23.02 11.13 -14.71
N PHE A 428 23.47 10.28 -15.60
CA PHE A 428 22.75 9.89 -16.80
C PHE A 428 22.65 8.37 -16.85
N GLY A 429 21.46 7.85 -17.11
CA GLY A 429 21.24 6.41 -17.18
C GLY A 429 20.31 6.02 -18.31
N ILE A 430 20.55 4.85 -18.85
CA ILE A 430 19.69 4.17 -19.81
C ILE A 430 19.36 2.78 -19.28
N SER A 431 18.11 2.39 -19.36
CA SER A 431 17.70 1.00 -19.08
C SER A 431 16.75 0.49 -20.13
N SER A 432 16.89 -0.82 -20.43
CA SER A 432 15.99 -1.56 -21.31
C SER A 432 15.41 -2.73 -20.55
N THR A 433 14.09 -2.92 -20.66
CA THR A 433 13.35 -3.97 -19.95
C THR A 433 12.45 -4.71 -20.92
N LEU A 434 12.54 -6.05 -20.91
CA LEU A 434 11.63 -6.94 -21.61
C LEU A 434 10.87 -7.78 -20.60
N THR A 435 9.56 -7.58 -20.50
CA THR A 435 8.66 -8.33 -19.59
C THR A 435 7.76 -9.24 -20.38
N LEU A 436 7.78 -10.54 -20.06
CA LEU A 436 6.87 -11.56 -20.59
C LEU A 436 5.81 -11.87 -19.52
N PRO A 437 4.49 -11.84 -19.83
CA PRO A 437 3.42 -12.12 -18.88
C PRO A 437 3.24 -13.64 -18.64
N GLN A 438 4.33 -14.36 -18.48
CA GLN A 438 4.39 -15.79 -18.19
C GLN A 438 5.78 -16.18 -17.70
N LEU A 439 5.89 -17.32 -17.01
CA LEU A 439 7.19 -17.92 -16.74
C LEU A 439 7.79 -18.49 -18.03
N LEU A 440 9.03 -18.14 -18.29
CA LEU A 440 9.78 -18.73 -19.41
C LEU A 440 10.27 -20.13 -19.05
N PHE A 441 10.73 -20.31 -17.81
CA PHE A 441 11.30 -21.54 -17.28
C PHE A 441 11.03 -21.66 -15.77
N PRO A 442 10.85 -22.84 -15.17
CA PRO A 442 10.70 -24.15 -15.81
C PRO A 442 9.27 -24.39 -16.36
N GLY A 443 9.20 -25.16 -17.43
CA GLY A 443 7.96 -25.36 -18.20
C GLY A 443 6.81 -26.03 -17.44
N TYR A 444 7.09 -26.87 -16.43
CA TYR A 444 6.06 -27.53 -15.64
C TYR A 444 5.30 -26.55 -14.71
N LEU A 445 5.94 -25.54 -14.15
CA LEU A 445 5.29 -24.50 -13.34
C LEU A 445 4.33 -23.66 -14.19
N LYS A 446 4.65 -23.43 -15.46
CA LYS A 446 3.83 -22.68 -16.40
C LYS A 446 2.41 -23.22 -16.57
N ARG A 447 2.22 -24.54 -16.43
CA ARG A 447 0.92 -25.21 -16.62
C ARG A 447 0.01 -25.13 -15.38
N ASN A 448 0.58 -25.02 -14.20
CA ASN A 448 -0.12 -25.17 -12.93
C ASN A 448 -0.37 -23.85 -12.20
N LEU A 449 0.12 -22.72 -12.72
CA LEU A 449 -0.08 -21.42 -12.08
C LEU A 449 -1.43 -20.81 -12.49
N HIS A 450 -2.35 -20.76 -11.54
CA HIS A 450 -3.61 -20.02 -11.65
C HIS A 450 -3.41 -18.52 -11.35
N TYR A 451 -2.32 -18.18 -10.69
CA TYR A 451 -1.96 -16.85 -10.23
C TYR A 451 -1.03 -16.13 -11.22
N PRO A 452 -0.83 -14.81 -11.06
CA PRO A 452 0.06 -14.01 -11.90
C PRO A 452 1.47 -14.59 -11.94
N SER A 453 2.06 -14.54 -13.13
CA SER A 453 3.48 -14.87 -13.30
C SER A 453 4.08 -14.05 -14.43
N SER A 454 5.35 -13.66 -14.29
CA SER A 454 6.09 -12.93 -15.32
C SER A 454 7.56 -13.34 -15.35
N THR A 455 8.19 -13.07 -16.47
CA THR A 455 9.64 -13.14 -16.61
C THR A 455 10.13 -11.78 -17.12
N THR A 456 11.05 -11.16 -16.39
CA THR A 456 11.57 -9.84 -16.72
C THR A 456 13.08 -9.92 -16.98
N PHE A 457 13.50 -9.46 -18.14
CA PHE A 457 14.91 -9.21 -18.47
C PHE A 457 15.16 -7.72 -18.42
N ARG A 458 16.21 -7.31 -17.73
CA ARG A 458 16.61 -5.91 -17.61
C ARG A 458 18.10 -5.77 -17.90
N ILE A 459 18.45 -4.73 -18.63
CA ILE A 459 19.82 -4.27 -18.82
C ILE A 459 19.82 -2.77 -18.54
N ASP A 460 20.79 -2.30 -17.79
CA ASP A 460 20.95 -0.89 -17.47
C ASP A 460 22.42 -0.45 -17.52
N ALA A 461 22.61 0.80 -17.84
CA ALA A 461 23.92 1.48 -17.81
C ALA A 461 23.72 2.88 -17.25
N ASP A 462 24.51 3.22 -16.22
CA ASP A 462 24.45 4.50 -15.55
C ASP A 462 25.85 5.12 -15.47
N GLN A 463 25.95 6.40 -15.75
CA GLN A 463 27.16 7.18 -15.55
C GLN A 463 26.89 8.30 -14.55
N MET A 464 27.58 8.26 -13.43
CA MET A 464 27.60 9.31 -12.42
C MET A 464 28.91 10.09 -12.52
N ASN A 465 28.82 11.40 -12.59
CA ASN A 465 29.98 12.29 -12.53
C ASN A 465 29.83 13.24 -11.34
N ARG A 466 30.71 13.13 -10.37
CA ARG A 466 30.87 14.11 -9.30
C ARG A 466 32.00 15.04 -9.66
N ALA A 467 31.65 16.25 -10.11
CA ALA A 467 32.63 17.24 -10.50
C ALA A 467 33.71 17.45 -9.42
N LYS A 468 34.98 17.45 -9.81
CA LYS A 468 36.17 17.56 -8.95
C LYS A 468 36.47 16.35 -8.05
N PHE A 469 35.77 15.22 -8.21
CA PHE A 469 36.01 14.02 -7.40
C PHE A 469 36.25 12.76 -8.24
N PHE A 470 35.21 12.24 -8.89
CA PHE A 470 35.30 10.97 -9.63
C PHE A 470 34.23 10.84 -10.71
N LYS A 471 34.47 9.93 -11.64
CA LYS A 471 33.46 9.38 -12.56
C LYS A 471 33.25 7.90 -12.26
N LEU A 472 32.00 7.50 -12.11
CA LEU A 472 31.61 6.12 -11.89
C LEU A 472 30.72 5.67 -13.04
N LEU A 473 31.06 4.55 -13.65
CA LEU A 473 30.26 3.87 -14.66
C LEU A 473 29.68 2.58 -14.04
N SER A 474 28.39 2.40 -14.18
CA SER A 474 27.70 1.22 -13.68
C SER A 474 26.98 0.49 -14.80
N PHE A 475 27.12 -0.82 -14.87
CA PHE A 475 26.36 -1.70 -15.75
C PHE A 475 25.58 -2.71 -14.93
N GLY A 476 24.30 -2.89 -15.27
CA GLY A 476 23.45 -3.89 -14.67
C GLY A 476 22.84 -4.81 -15.68
N GLY A 477 22.59 -6.04 -15.30
CA GLY A 477 21.83 -7.00 -16.08
C GLY A 477 21.15 -8.02 -15.20
N SER A 478 19.88 -8.33 -15.43
CA SER A 478 19.16 -9.33 -14.64
C SER A 478 18.09 -10.06 -15.44
N ALA A 479 17.79 -11.27 -14.99
CA ALA A 479 16.65 -12.07 -15.41
C ALA A 479 15.88 -12.48 -14.16
N THR A 480 14.61 -12.05 -14.03
CA THR A 480 13.79 -12.31 -12.85
C THR A 480 12.52 -13.06 -13.24
N LEU A 481 12.18 -14.06 -12.46
CA LEU A 481 10.99 -14.90 -12.55
C LEU A 481 10.11 -14.61 -11.35
N ASP A 482 8.99 -13.93 -11.56
CA ASP A 482 8.03 -13.60 -10.51
C ASP A 482 6.78 -14.46 -10.68
N PHE A 483 6.32 -15.11 -9.61
CA PHE A 483 5.10 -15.90 -9.63
C PHE A 483 4.46 -16.02 -8.25
N GLN A 484 3.15 -16.20 -8.24
CA GLN A 484 2.39 -16.52 -7.04
C GLN A 484 2.02 -18.01 -7.06
N SER A 485 2.19 -18.68 -5.93
CA SER A 485 1.76 -20.07 -5.73
C SER A 485 0.38 -20.15 -5.05
N SER A 486 -0.01 -19.09 -4.35
CA SER A 486 -1.33 -18.90 -3.72
C SER A 486 -1.68 -17.41 -3.68
N GLU A 487 -2.87 -17.08 -3.19
CA GLU A 487 -3.29 -15.68 -2.98
C GLU A 487 -2.39 -14.92 -2.00
N THR A 488 -1.71 -15.64 -1.11
CA THR A 488 -0.89 -15.08 -0.04
C THR A 488 0.61 -15.26 -0.26
N SER A 489 1.04 -16.10 -1.22
CA SER A 489 2.44 -16.49 -1.37
C SER A 489 2.99 -16.04 -2.71
N HIS A 490 4.00 -15.17 -2.66
CA HIS A 490 4.69 -14.62 -3.83
C HIS A 490 6.16 -15.05 -3.83
N HIS A 491 6.66 -15.46 -4.98
CA HIS A 491 8.02 -15.92 -5.19
C HIS A 491 8.69 -15.07 -6.27
N SER A 492 9.90 -14.62 -6.00
CA SER A 492 10.76 -13.94 -6.96
C SER A 492 12.10 -14.66 -7.05
N VAL A 493 12.40 -15.24 -8.18
CA VAL A 493 13.66 -15.94 -8.45
C VAL A 493 14.44 -15.16 -9.48
N THR A 494 15.65 -14.74 -9.15
CA THR A 494 16.55 -14.08 -10.09
C THR A 494 17.75 -15.00 -10.34
N PRO A 495 17.67 -15.90 -11.35
CA PRO A 495 18.74 -16.85 -11.64
C PRO A 495 20.01 -16.20 -12.17
N PHE A 496 19.90 -14.94 -12.58
CA PHE A 496 21.05 -14.16 -13.04
C PHE A 496 20.85 -12.69 -12.70
N ARG A 497 21.79 -12.11 -11.98
CA ARG A 497 21.96 -10.67 -11.74
C ARG A 497 23.44 -10.34 -11.82
N LEU A 498 23.80 -9.42 -12.67
CA LEU A 498 25.14 -8.85 -12.75
C LEU A 498 25.08 -7.39 -12.36
N THR A 499 25.96 -6.96 -11.48
CA THR A 499 26.23 -5.55 -11.18
C THR A 499 27.71 -5.32 -11.36
N TYR A 500 28.06 -4.38 -12.23
CA TYR A 500 29.44 -3.99 -12.47
C TYR A 500 29.58 -2.48 -12.33
N ASN A 501 30.29 -2.07 -11.29
CA ASN A 501 30.63 -0.67 -11.05
C ASN A 501 32.11 -0.47 -11.34
N LYS A 502 32.45 0.52 -12.17
CA LYS A 502 33.82 0.85 -12.54
C LYS A 502 34.12 2.31 -12.26
N LEU A 503 35.09 2.54 -11.41
CA LEU A 503 35.63 3.85 -11.15
C LEU A 503 36.56 4.24 -12.32
N GLN A 504 36.12 5.18 -13.17
CA GLN A 504 36.82 5.50 -14.41
C GLN A 504 37.91 6.57 -14.22
N HIS A 505 37.66 7.55 -13.35
CA HIS A 505 38.52 8.66 -13.15
C HIS A 505 38.41 9.21 -11.74
N THR A 506 39.54 9.44 -11.08
CA THR A 506 39.64 10.08 -9.77
C THR A 506 40.53 11.35 -9.88
N THR A 507 40.37 12.23 -8.92
CA THR A 507 41.22 13.43 -8.78
C THR A 507 42.11 13.27 -7.56
N ALA A 508 43.27 13.94 -7.53
CA ALA A 508 44.16 13.90 -6.38
C ALA A 508 43.47 14.32 -5.06
N THR A 509 42.48 15.21 -5.12
CA THR A 509 41.67 15.58 -3.96
C THR A 509 40.82 14.42 -3.47
N PHE A 510 40.22 13.65 -4.38
CA PHE A 510 39.47 12.48 -4.04
C PHE A 510 40.37 11.37 -3.49
N ASP A 511 41.51 11.13 -4.13
CA ASP A 511 42.43 10.07 -3.71
C ASP A 511 42.94 10.34 -2.28
N SER A 512 43.30 11.59 -1.92
CA SER A 512 43.66 11.98 -0.56
C SER A 512 42.53 11.75 0.45
N ILE A 513 41.24 11.97 0.08
CA ILE A 513 40.12 11.73 0.94
C ILE A 513 39.84 10.20 1.07
N ALA A 514 40.02 9.47 -0.01
CA ALA A 514 39.82 8.01 -0.06
C ALA A 514 40.88 7.28 0.76
N ASP A 515 42.13 7.72 0.72
CA ASP A 515 43.23 7.20 1.54
C ASP A 515 42.98 7.44 3.03
N ALA A 516 42.41 8.60 3.37
CA ALA A 516 42.01 8.89 4.76
C ALA A 516 40.74 8.15 5.20
N ASN A 517 39.93 7.65 4.27
CA ASN A 517 38.68 6.92 4.56
C ASN A 517 38.57 5.65 3.70
N LYS A 518 39.03 4.53 4.23
CA LYS A 518 39.03 3.25 3.55
C LYS A 518 37.64 2.77 3.14
N ALA A 519 36.59 3.06 3.92
CA ALA A 519 35.22 2.69 3.57
C ALA A 519 34.70 3.46 2.36
N LEU A 520 35.06 4.74 2.23
CA LEU A 520 34.76 5.53 1.03
C LEU A 520 35.47 4.93 -0.21
N TYR A 521 36.73 4.59 -0.08
CA TYR A 521 37.47 3.91 -1.16
C TYR A 521 36.80 2.59 -1.55
N LEU A 522 36.49 1.72 -0.58
CA LEU A 522 35.82 0.43 -0.83
C LEU A 522 34.40 0.59 -1.40
N SER A 523 33.69 1.67 -1.06
CA SER A 523 32.35 1.94 -1.59
C SER A 523 32.34 2.28 -3.08
N LEU A 524 33.44 2.80 -3.58
CA LEU A 524 33.60 3.28 -4.94
C LEU A 524 34.58 2.44 -5.78
N LYS A 525 35.36 1.55 -5.15
CA LYS A 525 36.24 0.60 -5.84
C LYS A 525 35.43 -0.23 -6.85
N ASP A 526 36.07 -0.65 -7.92
CA ASP A 526 35.49 -1.54 -8.92
C ASP A 526 34.84 -2.76 -8.26
N GLN A 527 33.56 -2.97 -8.57
CA GLN A 527 32.76 -4.07 -8.02
C GLN A 527 32.17 -4.90 -9.16
N PHE A 528 32.44 -6.18 -9.16
CA PHE A 528 31.86 -7.13 -10.08
C PHE A 528 31.09 -8.19 -9.29
N ILE A 529 29.75 -8.13 -9.34
CA ILE A 529 28.85 -8.91 -8.47
C ILE A 529 27.91 -9.76 -9.35
N PRO A 530 28.34 -10.98 -9.74
CA PRO A 530 27.47 -11.94 -10.38
C PRO A 530 26.68 -12.71 -9.32
N ALA A 531 25.38 -12.46 -9.22
CA ALA A 531 24.56 -12.99 -8.15
C ALA A 531 23.34 -13.79 -8.66
N ILE A 532 22.86 -14.67 -7.80
CA ILE A 532 21.56 -15.31 -7.87
C ILE A 532 20.79 -14.90 -6.62
N SER A 533 19.49 -14.65 -6.76
CA SER A 533 18.67 -14.35 -5.59
C SER A 533 17.31 -15.05 -5.66
N TYR A 534 16.80 -15.35 -4.47
CA TYR A 534 15.44 -15.84 -4.26
C TYR A 534 14.80 -15.04 -3.15
N SER A 535 13.57 -14.56 -3.39
CA SER A 535 12.76 -13.89 -2.39
C SER A 535 11.40 -14.57 -2.29
N TYR A 536 11.00 -14.86 -1.06
CA TYR A 536 9.66 -15.33 -0.71
C TYR A 536 8.94 -14.26 0.07
N THR A 537 7.70 -13.96 -0.31
CA THR A 537 6.83 -13.03 0.40
C THR A 537 5.51 -13.71 0.71
N TYR A 538 5.13 -13.71 1.99
CA TYR A 538 3.81 -14.07 2.48
C TYR A 538 3.07 -12.80 2.88
N ASP A 539 1.85 -12.61 2.36
CA ASP A 539 0.98 -11.49 2.68
C ASP A 539 -0.47 -11.99 2.77
N ASP A 540 -1.07 -11.92 3.94
CA ASP A 540 -2.44 -12.36 4.15
C ASP A 540 -3.48 -11.22 4.11
N THR A 541 -3.02 -9.99 3.85
CA THR A 541 -3.90 -8.80 3.77
C THR A 541 -5.00 -8.92 2.73
N PRO A 542 -4.77 -9.47 1.51
CA PRO A 542 -5.81 -9.54 0.49
C PRO A 542 -6.95 -10.53 0.78
N VAL A 543 -6.70 -11.54 1.62
CA VAL A 543 -7.58 -12.72 1.73
C VAL A 543 -8.38 -12.75 3.01
N LYS A 544 -7.91 -12.11 4.07
CA LYS A 544 -8.48 -12.27 5.40
C LYS A 544 -9.08 -10.97 5.92
N SER A 545 -10.42 -10.91 5.98
CA SER A 545 -11.12 -9.96 6.84
C SER A 545 -10.94 -10.36 8.31
N LYS A 546 -9.75 -10.19 8.85
CA LYS A 546 -9.40 -10.49 10.24
C LYS A 546 -8.84 -9.26 10.92
N ASN A 547 -8.96 -9.23 12.24
CA ASN A 547 -8.40 -8.16 13.07
C ASN A 547 -6.87 -8.20 13.16
N HIS A 548 -6.21 -9.09 12.43
CA HIS A 548 -4.75 -9.20 12.39
C HIS A 548 -4.26 -9.62 11.01
N HIS A 549 -3.14 -9.05 10.59
CA HIS A 549 -2.48 -9.33 9.32
C HIS A 549 -0.99 -9.58 9.54
N VAL A 550 -0.44 -10.50 8.77
CA VAL A 550 0.97 -10.85 8.75
C VAL A 550 1.52 -10.63 7.35
N TRP A 551 2.58 -9.86 7.26
CA TRP A 551 3.42 -9.79 6.08
C TRP A 551 4.82 -10.28 6.44
N TRP A 552 5.35 -11.22 5.67
CA TRP A 552 6.68 -11.79 5.89
C TRP A 552 7.42 -11.92 4.58
N GLN A 553 8.64 -11.39 4.53
CA GLN A 553 9.52 -11.54 3.39
C GLN A 553 10.88 -12.08 3.85
N THR A 554 11.38 -13.08 3.14
CA THR A 554 12.75 -13.60 3.30
C THR A 554 13.41 -13.62 1.94
N SER A 555 14.64 -13.11 1.88
CA SER A 555 15.46 -13.15 0.67
C SER A 555 16.83 -13.74 0.93
N VAL A 556 17.29 -14.52 -0.04
CA VAL A 556 18.63 -15.12 -0.07
C VAL A 556 19.30 -14.71 -1.36
N THR A 557 20.50 -14.14 -1.26
CA THR A 557 21.33 -13.77 -2.39
C THR A 557 22.68 -14.45 -2.27
N GLN A 558 23.11 -15.11 -3.33
CA GLN A 558 24.44 -15.71 -3.45
C GLN A 558 25.17 -15.10 -4.62
N SER A 559 26.39 -14.64 -4.39
CA SER A 559 27.26 -14.08 -5.43
C SER A 559 28.51 -14.91 -5.61
N GLY A 560 28.95 -15.08 -6.86
CA GLY A 560 30.21 -15.71 -7.24
C GLY A 560 30.30 -17.22 -7.10
N ASN A 561 29.33 -17.91 -6.48
CA ASN A 561 29.40 -19.33 -6.16
C ASN A 561 29.42 -20.21 -7.41
N ILE A 562 28.57 -19.92 -8.40
CA ILE A 562 28.54 -20.67 -9.67
C ILE A 562 29.86 -20.54 -10.41
N ILE A 563 30.43 -19.33 -10.46
CA ILE A 563 31.71 -19.11 -11.13
C ILE A 563 32.84 -19.84 -10.39
N SER A 564 32.85 -19.77 -9.04
CA SER A 564 33.80 -20.52 -8.23
C SER A 564 33.69 -22.04 -8.42
N LEU A 565 32.46 -22.56 -8.62
CA LEU A 565 32.24 -23.98 -8.93
C LEU A 565 32.89 -24.37 -10.28
N PHE A 566 32.73 -23.54 -11.31
CA PHE A 566 33.39 -23.78 -12.60
C PHE A 566 34.91 -23.76 -12.46
N TYR A 567 35.46 -22.86 -11.64
CA TYR A 567 36.90 -22.86 -11.33
C TYR A 567 37.34 -24.13 -10.61
N ALA A 568 36.53 -24.64 -9.68
CA ALA A 568 36.83 -25.91 -8.98
C ALA A 568 36.81 -27.11 -9.94
N MET A 569 35.86 -27.15 -10.88
CA MET A 569 35.81 -28.15 -11.95
C MET A 569 37.02 -28.07 -12.87
N ALA A 570 37.65 -26.90 -13.02
CA ALA A 570 38.89 -26.68 -13.77
C ALA A 570 40.16 -26.89 -12.91
N GLY A 571 40.06 -27.48 -11.71
CA GLY A 571 41.18 -27.87 -10.86
C GLY A 571 41.70 -26.80 -9.89
N LYS A 572 41.04 -25.63 -9.74
CA LYS A 572 41.37 -24.63 -8.74
C LYS A 572 40.62 -24.90 -7.43
N LYS A 573 41.21 -24.52 -6.28
CA LYS A 573 40.54 -24.69 -4.98
C LYS A 573 39.39 -23.65 -4.83
N LEU A 574 38.32 -24.04 -4.17
CA LEU A 574 37.18 -23.15 -3.89
C LEU A 574 37.59 -21.91 -3.07
N GLY A 575 38.55 -22.07 -2.16
CA GLY A 575 39.07 -21.01 -1.30
C GLY A 575 40.12 -20.09 -1.93
N ASP A 576 40.57 -20.37 -3.17
CA ASP A 576 41.54 -19.49 -3.83
C ASP A 576 40.96 -18.08 -4.01
N GLU A 577 41.75 -17.08 -3.68
CA GLU A 577 41.41 -15.65 -3.85
C GLU A 577 41.84 -15.16 -5.26
N ASN A 578 41.38 -13.99 -5.62
CA ASN A 578 41.71 -13.31 -6.89
C ASN A 578 41.31 -14.08 -8.19
N LYS A 579 40.32 -14.97 -8.10
CA LYS A 579 39.72 -15.55 -9.32
C LYS A 579 39.03 -14.45 -10.15
N LYS A 580 39.25 -14.46 -11.46
CA LYS A 580 38.74 -13.43 -12.36
C LYS A 580 37.70 -14.03 -13.30
N PHE A 581 36.64 -13.29 -13.58
CA PHE A 581 35.69 -13.57 -14.64
C PHE A 581 35.58 -12.38 -15.56
N LEU A 582 35.72 -12.56 -16.87
CA LEU A 582 35.83 -11.47 -17.85
C LEU A 582 36.89 -10.43 -17.50
N GLY A 583 38.04 -10.88 -16.95
CA GLY A 583 39.13 -9.98 -16.55
C GLY A 583 38.97 -9.30 -15.19
N ASN A 584 37.81 -9.38 -14.53
CA ASN A 584 37.52 -8.70 -13.26
C ASN A 584 37.45 -9.70 -12.09
N VAL A 585 37.96 -9.31 -10.94
CA VAL A 585 37.80 -10.07 -9.69
C VAL A 585 36.35 -9.94 -9.25
N PHE A 586 35.66 -11.07 -9.07
CA PHE A 586 34.26 -11.10 -8.67
C PHE A 586 34.10 -11.25 -7.16
N SER A 587 33.06 -10.61 -6.64
CA SER A 587 32.66 -10.71 -5.22
C SER A 587 31.99 -12.04 -4.95
N GLN A 588 32.41 -12.73 -3.87
CA GLN A 588 31.83 -14.00 -3.44
C GLN A 588 31.27 -13.86 -2.03
N PHE A 589 29.94 -13.97 -1.90
CA PHE A 589 29.24 -13.85 -0.61
C PHE A 589 27.88 -14.55 -0.62
N THR A 590 27.36 -14.79 0.57
CA THR A 590 25.96 -15.14 0.81
C THR A 590 25.34 -14.07 1.71
N LYS A 591 24.16 -13.58 1.31
CA LYS A 591 23.35 -12.61 2.05
C LYS A 591 21.97 -13.20 2.28
N VAL A 592 21.52 -13.17 3.53
CA VAL A 592 20.16 -13.56 3.94
C VAL A 592 19.55 -12.40 4.68
N SER A 593 18.33 -12.05 4.35
CA SER A 593 17.54 -11.05 5.07
C SER A 593 16.11 -11.51 5.25
N SER A 594 15.54 -11.22 6.40
CA SER A 594 14.15 -11.54 6.73
C SER A 594 13.50 -10.35 7.43
N GLU A 595 12.27 -10.06 7.05
CA GLU A 595 11.46 -9.03 7.67
C GLU A 595 10.04 -9.56 7.89
N ILE A 596 9.52 -9.39 9.09
CA ILE A 596 8.15 -9.76 9.48
C ILE A 596 7.47 -8.51 9.97
N ARG A 597 6.25 -8.26 9.49
CA ARG A 597 5.34 -7.22 9.95
C ARG A 597 4.07 -7.86 10.47
N TYR A 598 3.63 -7.44 11.62
CA TYR A 598 2.41 -7.88 12.25
C TYR A 598 1.54 -6.68 12.58
N ASN A 599 0.35 -6.61 12.01
CA ASN A 599 -0.63 -5.57 12.28
C ASN A 599 -1.84 -6.19 12.96
N ARG A 600 -2.20 -5.68 14.15
CA ARG A 600 -3.38 -6.09 14.89
C ARG A 600 -4.29 -4.88 15.12
N MET A 601 -5.50 -4.95 14.62
CA MET A 601 -6.56 -4.03 14.98
C MET A 601 -7.09 -4.41 16.36
N LEU A 602 -6.91 -3.53 17.34
CA LEU A 602 -7.37 -3.72 18.73
C LEU A 602 -8.83 -3.31 18.86
N SER A 603 -9.18 -2.19 18.26
CA SER A 603 -10.53 -1.68 18.07
C SER A 603 -10.55 -0.80 16.82
N LYS A 604 -11.69 -0.28 16.39
CA LYS A 604 -11.78 0.53 15.18
C LYS A 604 -10.85 1.74 15.24
N GLY A 605 -9.96 1.83 14.24
CA GLY A 605 -8.94 2.90 14.17
C GLY A 605 -7.75 2.73 15.13
N HIS A 606 -7.77 1.77 16.05
CA HIS A 606 -6.66 1.48 16.95
C HIS A 606 -5.86 0.28 16.47
N HIS A 607 -4.62 0.50 16.06
CA HIS A 607 -3.75 -0.54 15.53
C HIS A 607 -2.47 -0.67 16.34
N LEU A 608 -2.08 -1.90 16.63
CA LEU A 608 -0.76 -2.22 17.12
C LEU A 608 0.03 -2.89 15.99
N VAL A 609 1.11 -2.26 15.58
CA VAL A 609 1.94 -2.71 14.47
C VAL A 609 3.34 -2.99 14.95
N GLY A 610 3.81 -4.22 14.73
CA GLY A 610 5.18 -4.65 15.03
C GLY A 610 5.93 -4.96 13.75
N ARG A 611 7.21 -4.63 13.69
CA ARG A 611 8.15 -5.01 12.63
C ARG A 611 9.41 -5.57 13.25
N LEU A 612 9.87 -6.69 12.71
CA LEU A 612 11.16 -7.29 13.02
C LEU A 612 11.92 -7.51 11.73
N SER A 613 13.13 -6.97 11.62
CA SER A 613 14.00 -7.14 10.46
C SER A 613 15.39 -7.59 10.90
N ALA A 614 15.88 -8.66 10.29
CA ALA A 614 17.22 -9.21 10.56
C ALA A 614 17.91 -9.55 9.25
N GLY A 615 19.23 -9.46 9.22
CA GLY A 615 20.00 -9.82 8.03
C GLY A 615 21.44 -10.18 8.37
N VAL A 616 22.02 -11.00 7.52
CA VAL A 616 23.44 -11.38 7.56
C VAL A 616 24.00 -11.42 6.15
N ILE A 617 25.19 -10.89 5.97
CA ILE A 617 26.00 -11.04 4.76
C ILE A 617 27.39 -11.54 5.17
N TYR A 618 27.89 -12.56 4.48
CA TYR A 618 29.21 -13.14 4.76
C TYR A 618 30.00 -13.36 3.47
N GLY A 619 31.17 -12.75 3.39
CA GLY A 619 32.12 -12.92 2.30
C GLY A 619 33.04 -14.12 2.55
N TYR A 620 33.31 -14.89 1.50
CA TYR A 620 34.17 -16.07 1.55
C TYR A 620 34.82 -16.38 0.20
N GLY A 621 35.70 -17.34 0.14
CA GLY A 621 36.34 -17.78 -1.11
C GLY A 621 37.10 -16.64 -1.78
N ASN A 622 36.54 -16.10 -2.87
CA ASN A 622 37.17 -15.01 -3.65
C ASN A 622 37.07 -13.62 -2.98
N ALA A 623 36.51 -13.54 -1.76
CA ALA A 623 36.43 -12.30 -0.99
C ALA A 623 37.68 -12.11 -0.15
N GLU A 624 38.53 -11.17 -0.55
CA GLU A 624 39.77 -10.80 0.20
C GLU A 624 39.41 -10.43 1.65
N ASN A 625 40.05 -11.10 2.63
CA ASN A 625 39.78 -10.90 4.05
C ASN A 625 38.31 -10.95 4.44
N HIS A 626 37.51 -11.80 3.79
CA HIS A 626 36.05 -11.88 3.99
C HIS A 626 35.28 -10.56 3.78
N THR A 627 35.85 -9.63 3.03
CA THR A 627 35.24 -8.33 2.77
C THR A 627 34.02 -8.47 1.84
N THR A 628 32.89 -7.90 2.23
CA THR A 628 31.67 -7.88 1.44
C THR A 628 31.55 -6.55 0.67
N PRO A 629 30.91 -6.54 -0.52
CA PRO A 629 30.70 -5.31 -1.26
C PRO A 629 29.91 -4.30 -0.44
N TYR A 630 30.40 -3.07 -0.37
CA TYR A 630 29.77 -2.00 0.39
C TYR A 630 28.31 -1.75 -0.02
N SER A 631 27.99 -1.85 -1.30
CA SER A 631 26.64 -1.71 -1.83
C SER A 631 25.65 -2.77 -1.32
N GLU A 632 26.15 -3.90 -0.83
CA GLU A 632 25.34 -5.01 -0.31
C GLU A 632 25.29 -5.03 1.22
N GLN A 633 26.14 -4.27 1.93
CA GLN A 633 26.14 -4.18 3.38
C GLN A 633 24.89 -3.51 3.95
N PHE A 634 24.56 -3.81 5.20
CA PHE A 634 23.41 -3.25 5.90
C PHE A 634 23.75 -1.90 6.55
N TYR A 635 22.71 -1.06 6.67
CA TYR A 635 22.72 0.16 7.47
C TYR A 635 21.35 0.37 8.12
N ILE A 636 21.26 1.22 9.14
CA ILE A 636 20.03 1.57 9.86
C ILE A 636 19.91 3.07 10.10
N GLY A 637 18.72 3.48 10.60
CA GLY A 637 18.35 4.87 10.88
C GLY A 637 17.47 5.49 9.78
N GLY A 638 16.81 6.58 10.11
CA GLY A 638 15.90 7.33 9.23
C GLY A 638 14.43 7.00 9.42
N ALA A 639 13.59 7.68 8.65
CA ALA A 639 12.12 7.72 8.80
C ALA A 639 11.42 6.34 8.75
N ASN A 640 11.98 5.35 8.09
CA ASN A 640 11.43 4.00 7.95
C ASN A 640 12.26 2.93 8.66
N SER A 641 13.11 3.34 9.61
CA SER A 641 14.00 2.48 10.40
C SER A 641 13.97 2.94 11.85
N LEU A 642 15.08 3.39 12.42
CA LEU A 642 15.14 3.98 13.76
C LEU A 642 14.86 5.48 13.67
N ARG A 643 13.63 5.91 13.94
CA ARG A 643 13.15 7.28 13.70
C ARG A 643 13.77 8.36 14.61
N ALA A 644 14.39 7.96 15.70
CA ALA A 644 15.16 8.88 16.52
C ALA A 644 16.57 9.19 15.97
N PHE A 645 16.99 8.50 14.94
CA PHE A 645 18.35 8.56 14.39
C PHE A 645 18.33 8.84 12.90
N THR A 646 19.26 9.63 12.43
CA THR A 646 19.42 9.88 11.00
C THR A 646 19.93 8.63 10.27
N ILE A 647 19.74 8.59 8.95
CA ILE A 647 20.23 7.47 8.14
C ILE A 647 21.74 7.30 8.32
N ARG A 648 22.21 6.06 8.52
CA ARG A 648 23.63 5.72 8.75
C ARG A 648 24.25 6.50 9.91
N SER A 649 23.57 6.62 11.05
CA SER A 649 24.11 7.28 12.24
C SER A 649 24.28 6.33 13.44
N VAL A 650 23.97 5.04 13.27
CA VAL A 650 24.08 4.01 14.31
C VAL A 650 24.89 2.84 13.80
N GLY A 651 25.82 2.34 14.63
CA GLY A 651 26.68 1.20 14.36
C GLY A 651 27.85 1.49 13.40
N PRO A 652 28.63 0.46 13.04
CA PRO A 652 28.50 -0.92 13.51
C PRO A 652 28.89 -1.08 14.98
N GLY A 653 28.08 -1.89 15.70
CA GLY A 653 28.29 -2.14 17.12
C GLY A 653 28.41 -0.87 17.94
N ARG A 654 29.55 -0.70 18.63
CA ARG A 654 29.90 0.47 19.45
C ARG A 654 30.80 1.47 18.74
N PHE A 655 31.07 1.27 17.46
CA PHE A 655 31.91 2.18 16.70
C PHE A 655 31.25 3.57 16.62
N ARG A 656 32.05 4.58 16.90
CA ARG A 656 31.69 5.99 16.72
C ARG A 656 32.64 6.58 15.70
N PRO A 657 32.16 7.07 14.56
CA PRO A 657 32.98 7.79 13.62
C PRO A 657 33.50 9.10 14.27
N ASP A 658 34.66 9.56 13.82
CA ASP A 658 35.21 10.85 14.25
C ASP A 658 34.19 11.97 13.92
N PRO A 659 33.76 12.76 14.92
CA PRO A 659 32.81 13.85 14.69
C PRO A 659 33.30 14.90 13.67
N ASP A 660 34.60 15.06 13.53
CA ASP A 660 35.22 16.00 12.59
C ASP A 660 35.33 15.42 11.17
N ASN A 661 35.17 14.08 11.02
CA ASN A 661 35.16 13.43 9.74
C ASN A 661 33.78 13.59 9.05
N ARG A 662 33.70 14.48 8.08
CA ARG A 662 32.49 14.72 7.29
C ARG A 662 31.93 13.48 6.59
N TYR A 663 32.76 12.50 6.31
CA TYR A 663 32.39 11.26 5.61
C TYR A 663 32.21 10.07 6.56
N GLY A 664 32.33 10.29 7.87
CA GLY A 664 32.22 9.24 8.89
C GLY A 664 30.95 8.40 8.83
N TYR A 665 29.84 8.96 8.29
CA TYR A 665 28.61 8.22 8.08
C TYR A 665 28.76 7.06 7.07
N ILE A 666 29.75 7.10 6.19
CA ILE A 666 30.01 6.04 5.20
C ILE A 666 30.52 4.79 5.90
N ASP A 667 31.29 4.94 6.98
CA ASP A 667 31.83 3.84 7.78
C ASP A 667 30.73 3.08 8.57
N GLN A 668 29.52 3.65 8.66
CA GLN A 668 28.41 3.09 9.42
C GLN A 668 27.59 2.10 8.58
N THR A 669 28.25 1.05 8.16
CA THR A 669 27.67 -0.15 7.52
C THR A 669 28.12 -1.41 8.25
N GLY A 670 27.37 -2.50 8.12
CA GLY A 670 27.68 -3.76 8.81
C GLY A 670 27.30 -5.01 8.02
N ASP A 671 27.81 -6.12 8.47
CA ASP A 671 27.56 -7.44 7.91
C ASP A 671 26.32 -8.11 8.54
N LEU A 672 25.98 -7.70 9.77
CA LEU A 672 24.79 -8.14 10.50
C LEU A 672 23.87 -6.95 10.74
N LYS A 673 22.56 -7.20 10.68
CA LYS A 673 21.52 -6.22 10.99
C LYS A 673 20.49 -6.84 11.91
N PHE A 674 20.06 -6.07 12.90
CA PHE A 674 18.86 -6.34 13.68
C PHE A 674 18.10 -5.04 13.91
N GLU A 675 16.78 -5.08 13.68
CA GLU A 675 15.89 -3.94 13.85
C GLU A 675 14.53 -4.43 14.32
N ALA A 676 14.00 -3.81 15.37
CA ALA A 676 12.68 -4.08 15.92
C ALA A 676 11.94 -2.75 16.12
N ASN A 677 10.73 -2.67 15.63
CA ASN A 677 9.87 -1.49 15.71
C ASN A 677 8.52 -1.90 16.26
N LEU A 678 7.98 -1.11 17.16
CA LEU A 678 6.61 -1.25 17.66
C LEU A 678 5.92 0.10 17.56
N GLU A 679 4.73 0.14 16.98
CA GLU A 679 3.96 1.36 16.81
C GLU A 679 2.50 1.12 17.21
N TYR A 680 1.98 1.96 18.09
CA TYR A 680 0.56 2.03 18.40
C TYR A 680 -0.05 3.25 17.73
N ARG A 681 -1.04 3.02 16.86
CA ARG A 681 -1.78 4.03 16.11
C ARG A 681 -3.16 4.18 16.69
N PHE A 682 -3.63 5.41 16.88
CA PHE A 682 -4.93 5.72 17.47
C PHE A 682 -5.58 6.91 16.76
N PRO A 683 -6.92 6.92 16.63
CA PRO A 683 -7.63 8.04 16.04
C PRO A 683 -7.60 9.25 16.98
N ILE A 684 -7.43 10.45 16.42
CA ILE A 684 -7.56 11.71 17.14
C ILE A 684 -8.92 12.32 16.82
N PHE A 685 -9.16 12.62 15.54
CA PHE A 685 -10.47 13.03 15.02
C PHE A 685 -10.46 13.02 13.47
N GLY A 686 -11.58 12.69 12.84
CA GLY A 686 -11.70 12.60 11.38
C GLY A 686 -10.60 11.72 10.78
N SER A 687 -9.92 12.22 9.78
CA SER A 687 -8.79 11.55 9.11
C SER A 687 -7.43 11.76 9.81
N LEU A 688 -7.41 12.31 11.02
CA LEU A 688 -6.19 12.55 11.77
C LEU A 688 -5.97 11.45 12.80
N TYR A 689 -4.82 10.79 12.73
CA TYR A 689 -4.39 9.74 13.65
C TYR A 689 -3.11 10.17 14.38
N GLY A 690 -3.01 9.76 15.64
CA GLY A 690 -1.79 9.81 16.42
C GLY A 690 -1.05 8.48 16.35
N ALA A 691 0.25 8.52 16.59
CA ALA A 691 1.04 7.33 16.80
C ALA A 691 2.07 7.55 17.90
N THR A 692 2.32 6.51 18.68
CA THR A 692 3.51 6.41 19.54
C THR A 692 4.30 5.18 19.15
N PHE A 693 5.62 5.25 19.27
CA PHE A 693 6.48 4.18 18.80
C PHE A 693 7.70 3.95 19.67
N LEU A 694 8.23 2.75 19.54
CA LEU A 694 9.51 2.30 20.14
C LEU A 694 10.31 1.61 19.04
N ASP A 695 11.50 2.11 18.76
CA ASP A 695 12.42 1.58 17.74
C ASP A 695 13.72 1.15 18.40
N ALA A 696 14.19 -0.07 18.12
CA ALA A 696 15.44 -0.62 18.62
C ALA A 696 16.21 -1.29 17.48
N GLY A 697 17.52 -1.15 17.44
CA GLY A 697 18.32 -1.85 16.42
C GLY A 697 19.79 -1.47 16.44
N ASN A 698 20.57 -2.27 15.72
CA ASN A 698 21.97 -1.99 15.41
C ASN A 698 22.41 -2.82 14.19
N ILE A 699 23.56 -2.50 13.68
CA ILE A 699 24.35 -3.29 12.73
C ILE A 699 25.67 -3.69 13.37
N TRP A 700 26.29 -4.76 12.90
CA TRP A 700 27.59 -5.20 13.40
C TRP A 700 28.44 -5.77 12.27
N LEU A 701 29.75 -5.84 12.53
CA LEU A 701 30.68 -6.56 11.71
C LEU A 701 30.80 -8.01 12.24
N ILE A 702 30.97 -8.96 11.34
CA ILE A 702 31.32 -10.36 11.71
C ILE A 702 32.78 -10.44 12.12
N ASN A 703 33.66 -9.82 11.32
CA ASN A 703 35.09 -9.83 11.56
C ASN A 703 35.56 -8.57 12.30
N ASN A 704 36.69 -8.67 12.99
CA ASN A 704 37.30 -7.51 13.63
C ASN A 704 37.89 -6.57 12.56
N ASP A 705 37.53 -5.30 12.64
CA ASP A 705 38.09 -4.24 11.80
C ASP A 705 38.90 -3.26 12.68
N PRO A 706 40.22 -3.16 12.49
CA PRO A 706 41.05 -2.25 13.26
C PRO A 706 40.68 -0.79 13.16
N GLN A 707 40.04 -0.36 12.08
CA GLN A 707 39.60 1.02 11.88
C GLN A 707 38.20 1.31 12.50
N ARG A 708 37.41 0.26 12.73
CA ARG A 708 36.07 0.36 13.32
C ARG A 708 36.02 -0.35 14.66
N HIS A 709 36.78 0.14 15.62
CA HIS A 709 36.91 -0.44 16.96
C HIS A 709 35.54 -0.58 17.65
N GLY A 710 35.26 -1.78 18.17
CA GLY A 710 33.99 -2.09 18.82
C GLY A 710 32.84 -2.40 17.84
N GLY A 711 33.10 -2.43 16.53
CA GLY A 711 32.11 -2.75 15.51
C GLY A 711 31.72 -4.22 15.42
N GLN A 712 32.60 -5.13 15.96
CA GLN A 712 32.35 -6.56 15.90
C GLN A 712 31.22 -7.01 16.83
N MET A 713 30.41 -7.96 16.36
CA MET A 713 29.32 -8.57 17.14
C MET A 713 29.89 -9.36 18.34
N LYS A 714 29.30 -9.11 19.51
CA LYS A 714 29.55 -9.88 20.74
C LYS A 714 28.23 -10.27 21.39
N TRP A 715 27.90 -11.57 21.37
CA TRP A 715 26.60 -12.07 21.83
C TRP A 715 26.24 -11.66 23.26
N GLY A 716 27.23 -11.69 24.19
CA GLY A 716 27.01 -11.27 25.58
C GLY A 716 26.67 -9.78 25.75
N ARG A 717 26.76 -8.99 24.69
CA ARG A 717 26.47 -7.56 24.69
C ARG A 717 25.33 -7.16 23.78
N PHE A 718 24.70 -8.09 23.08
CA PHE A 718 23.68 -7.83 22.04
C PHE A 718 22.67 -6.75 22.45
N PHE A 719 22.00 -6.94 23.61
CA PHE A 719 21.01 -5.98 24.09
C PHE A 719 21.61 -4.64 24.55
N LYS A 720 22.86 -4.61 25.00
CA LYS A 720 23.56 -3.38 25.40
C LYS A 720 24.06 -2.58 24.21
N ASP A 721 24.23 -3.23 23.08
CA ASP A 721 24.70 -2.60 21.85
C ASP A 721 23.52 -2.14 20.95
N LEU A 722 22.24 -2.34 21.35
CA LEU A 722 21.10 -1.83 20.61
C LEU A 722 20.92 -0.32 20.84
N ALA A 723 20.85 0.48 19.79
CA ALA A 723 20.30 1.81 19.88
C ALA A 723 18.81 1.74 20.14
N LEU A 724 18.28 2.64 20.97
CA LEU A 724 16.87 2.70 21.34
C LEU A 724 16.34 4.13 21.18
N GLY A 725 15.19 4.24 20.57
CA GLY A 725 14.45 5.49 20.40
C GLY A 725 12.95 5.31 20.56
N THR A 726 12.31 6.33 21.01
CA THR A 726 10.83 6.43 21.11
C THR A 726 10.35 7.71 20.45
N GLY A 727 9.06 7.90 20.35
CA GLY A 727 8.54 9.16 19.84
C GLY A 727 7.04 9.18 19.63
N LEU A 728 6.61 10.32 19.14
CA LEU A 728 5.22 10.61 18.79
C LEU A 728 5.15 10.98 17.30
N GLY A 729 4.05 10.65 16.67
CA GLY A 729 3.82 10.99 15.29
C GLY A 729 2.37 11.34 15.00
N ILE A 730 2.19 12.14 13.97
CA ILE A 730 0.88 12.51 13.42
C ILE A 730 0.76 11.90 12.03
N ARG A 731 -0.41 11.37 11.72
CA ARG A 731 -0.79 10.76 10.44
C ARG A 731 -2.04 11.46 9.94
N TYR A 732 -1.98 12.02 8.76
CA TYR A 732 -3.15 12.58 8.10
C TYR A 732 -3.48 11.71 6.89
N ASP A 733 -4.56 10.93 7.03
CA ASP A 733 -5.01 9.96 6.03
C ASP A 733 -5.99 10.64 5.07
N LEU A 734 -5.62 10.69 3.79
CA LEU A 734 -6.40 11.26 2.70
C LEU A 734 -7.01 10.17 1.79
N ASP A 735 -7.15 8.93 2.29
CA ASP A 735 -7.58 7.70 1.60
C ASP A 735 -6.57 7.22 0.54
N PHE A 736 -6.12 8.09 -0.37
CA PHE A 736 -5.15 7.77 -1.43
C PHE A 736 -3.69 8.02 -1.02
N ILE A 737 -3.46 8.79 0.04
CA ILE A 737 -2.13 9.14 0.55
C ILE A 737 -2.18 9.45 2.05
N VAL A 738 -1.17 9.01 2.78
CA VAL A 738 -0.99 9.33 4.20
C VAL A 738 0.20 10.26 4.36
N LEU A 739 -0.04 11.46 4.88
CA LEU A 739 1.03 12.38 5.26
C LEU A 739 1.43 12.12 6.71
N ARG A 740 2.72 12.01 6.95
CA ARG A 740 3.27 11.61 8.23
C ARG A 740 4.33 12.59 8.72
N VAL A 741 4.23 12.98 9.98
CA VAL A 741 5.26 13.71 10.71
C VAL A 741 5.60 12.94 11.97
N ASP A 742 6.84 12.50 12.10
CA ASP A 742 7.37 11.79 13.27
C ASP A 742 8.38 12.66 14.01
N CYS A 743 8.26 12.72 15.33
CA CYS A 743 9.20 13.30 16.25
C CYS A 743 9.79 12.18 17.10
N GLY A 744 11.00 11.74 16.75
CA GLY A 744 11.73 10.69 17.45
C GLY A 744 12.65 11.24 18.52
N ILE A 745 12.73 10.55 19.63
CA ILE A 745 13.61 10.88 20.77
C ILE A 745 14.52 9.68 21.03
N GLY A 746 15.82 9.88 20.82
CA GLY A 746 16.82 8.86 21.16
C GLY A 746 16.95 8.67 22.66
N LEU A 747 16.86 7.44 23.09
CA LEU A 747 17.01 7.07 24.49
C LEU A 747 18.41 6.51 24.79
N HIS A 748 18.92 5.68 23.90
CA HIS A 748 20.19 5.01 24.04
C HIS A 748 20.95 4.91 22.70
N ILE A 749 22.26 5.14 22.75
CA ILE A 749 23.19 4.86 21.65
C ILE A 749 24.29 3.90 22.13
N PRO A 750 24.78 2.98 21.27
CA PRO A 750 25.62 1.87 21.70
C PRO A 750 27.06 2.26 22.07
N TYR A 751 27.50 3.47 21.76
CA TYR A 751 28.84 3.95 22.08
C TYR A 751 28.90 4.84 23.32
N GLU A 752 30.09 5.01 23.88
CA GLU A 752 30.29 5.85 25.06
C GLU A 752 30.22 7.35 24.71
N THR A 753 29.41 8.08 25.47
CA THR A 753 29.18 9.51 25.28
C THR A 753 29.72 10.36 26.45
N GLY A 754 30.29 9.72 27.49
CA GLY A 754 30.68 10.33 28.74
C GLY A 754 29.50 10.51 29.72
N LYS A 755 28.24 10.33 29.32
CA LYS A 755 27.08 10.36 30.18
C LYS A 755 26.81 8.96 30.76
N LYS A 756 26.71 8.84 32.07
CA LYS A 756 26.39 7.60 32.77
C LYS A 756 24.88 7.30 32.73
N GLY A 757 24.53 6.02 32.78
CA GLY A 757 23.15 5.54 32.81
C GLY A 757 22.64 5.08 31.45
N TYR A 758 21.37 4.59 31.41
CA TYR A 758 20.77 4.03 30.20
C TYR A 758 20.48 5.13 29.15
N TYR A 759 19.92 6.28 29.57
CA TYR A 759 19.81 7.45 28.70
C TYR A 759 21.14 8.16 28.61
N ASN A 760 21.94 7.78 27.62
CA ASN A 760 23.33 8.22 27.47
C ASN A 760 23.55 9.30 26.41
N ILE A 761 22.51 9.90 25.82
CA ILE A 761 22.65 10.97 24.86
C ILE A 761 22.96 12.28 25.61
N PRO A 762 24.05 13.01 25.28
CA PRO A 762 24.53 14.13 26.07
C PRO A 762 23.54 15.29 26.16
N GLN A 763 23.01 15.74 25.04
CA GLN A 763 22.07 16.86 24.97
C GLN A 763 20.76 16.43 24.34
N PHE A 764 19.65 16.97 24.82
CA PHE A 764 18.32 16.64 24.32
C PHE A 764 18.14 16.96 22.82
N LYS A 765 18.77 18.05 22.35
CA LYS A 765 18.73 18.41 20.92
C LYS A 765 19.37 17.36 20.03
N ASP A 766 20.39 16.61 20.54
CA ASP A 766 21.07 15.56 19.80
C ASP A 766 20.25 14.23 19.80
N ALA A 767 19.27 14.15 20.73
CA ALA A 767 18.32 13.05 20.80
C ALA A 767 17.12 13.22 19.86
N LEU A 768 16.89 14.43 19.33
CA LEU A 768 15.68 14.77 18.61
C LEU A 768 15.83 14.54 17.10
N GLY A 769 15.01 13.67 16.53
CA GLY A 769 14.87 13.44 15.09
C GLY A 769 13.46 13.82 14.63
N ILE A 770 13.35 14.69 13.62
CA ILE A 770 12.07 15.06 13.02
C ILE A 770 12.07 14.57 11.59
N HIS A 771 11.05 13.80 11.21
CA HIS A 771 10.87 13.24 9.88
C HIS A 771 9.51 13.62 9.30
N LEU A 772 9.53 14.17 8.09
CA LEU A 772 8.36 14.28 7.24
C LEU A 772 8.41 13.15 6.21
N ALA A 773 7.35 12.39 6.06
CA ALA A 773 7.31 11.28 5.14
C ALA A 773 5.89 11.05 4.58
N ILE A 774 5.81 10.26 3.53
CA ILE A 774 4.58 9.83 2.88
C ILE A 774 4.40 8.33 3.13
N GLY A 775 3.19 7.92 3.47
CA GLY A 775 2.86 6.54 3.82
C GLY A 775 3.22 6.15 5.26
N TYR A 776 2.86 4.93 5.63
CA TYR A 776 3.24 4.34 6.91
C TYR A 776 4.71 3.89 6.90
N PRO A 777 5.41 3.85 8.06
CA PRO A 777 6.83 3.49 8.09
C PRO A 777 7.08 2.01 7.73
N PHE A 778 6.09 1.16 7.97
CA PHE A 778 6.10 -0.28 7.69
C PHE A 778 4.69 -0.85 7.69
#